data_48cf619363c16dc3f34cc65d8a460397
#
_entry.id   48cf619363c16dc3f34cc65d8a460397
#
_cell.length_a   1.000
_cell.length_b   1.000
_cell.length_c   1.000
_cell.angle_alpha   90.00
_cell.angle_beta   90.00
_cell.angle_gamma   90.00
#
_symmetry.space_group_name_H-M   'P 1'
#
loop_
_entity.id
_entity.type
_entity.pdbx_description
1 polymer ?
#
loop_
_entity_poly.entity_id
_entity_poly.type
_entity_poly.pdbx_seq_one_letter_code
_entity_poly.pdbx_strand_id
1 'polypeptide(L)'
;MKNIVKKILKLLLLLIIFLYGAGIILSYKFVSEIMKDAPTLKLEDFETGNSTIIYDANGEIIAEVGLYLRENIEFDGMSQTLIDAFLATEDSRFFEHSGFDIPRFSKAIIENIKSKSFAQGGSTFTMQLLKNTYFQIDADEDSTIATKSIDRKVKEILLSYKLEEIMNKEDILINYLNRINFGSNVRGIEKASQYYFGKSAYEIGLAESALLAGIINQPNGYNPYYNLDFATKRRNTVLDLMLYHGYISKTEYTLAKATKVEDLLHQDFSTLNPKQGANQAYLDTVIKEAIKITGKDPSVTPMKIYTNLDPDIQNKMYDILQGNVEGIEFRSDHYQMAMLSVENSTGKIKGIGGGRNYNGARMFNRATDMYKQPGSSIKPIFTYALGFEHLGWATSHTFTDRPILIPHTDLPIKNATEKYYGDISMNYAFGISLNTPVMQGLENIFEVAGKETVSKYLADLNFTHMKDKIYDTQIAIGGYPMEVSMKELAGAYSMLYNKGQYIEPHTISKIVYSNEEIIIDKPNNKQVLSEEAAYLTTRLTKEAVNNNYDNYMYSLKSDYPVYGKTGTSDYGIYGREYDIPDGAAKDRWMIASSPTYTNIVWEGFDEAIKGETTWLTNNDLNRNLRAKALREILDIEHPNNKEEEYPKDIERPENVVSITHMAGTYPYAELSGESYPVTGLIKKEYNKLVNYYSEYIHTINLNATAKYYRDIETVKIGFNGFPFYQADAEGVESLIRPTCIQTKNGERCDSGKVVFDPYYGAGATYAADIYVNGVYTETLNSVNWPSLSTWVDPNVNSLRACAYIVGADGYSHNHENCFNISMKEEED
;
A
#
# COMPACT_ATOMS: atom_id res chain seq x y z
N MET A 1 -58.59 -38.01 -44.24
CA MET A 1 -57.68 -37.96 -43.07
C MET A 1 -56.25 -38.38 -43.41
N LYS A 2 -55.93 -39.56 -44.01
CA LYS A 2 -54.57 -39.99 -44.32
C LYS A 2 -53.73 -38.99 -45.15
N ASN A 3 -54.30 -38.30 -46.14
CA ASN A 3 -53.56 -37.35 -46.98
C ASN A 3 -53.27 -35.98 -46.26
N ILE A 4 -54.15 -35.57 -45.32
CA ILE A 4 -53.94 -34.34 -44.53
C ILE A 4 -52.85 -34.58 -43.51
N VAL A 5 -52.83 -35.75 -42.85
CA VAL A 5 -51.79 -36.13 -41.91
C VAL A 5 -50.40 -36.21 -42.59
N LYS A 6 -50.36 -36.77 -43.82
CA LYS A 6 -49.09 -36.80 -44.60
C LYS A 6 -48.60 -35.39 -44.99
N LYS A 7 -49.51 -34.46 -45.31
CA LYS A 7 -49.12 -33.06 -45.59
C LYS A 7 -48.62 -32.36 -44.34
N ILE A 8 -49.26 -32.54 -43.18
CA ILE A 8 -48.85 -31.98 -41.90
C ILE A 8 -47.46 -32.54 -41.49
N LEU A 9 -47.20 -33.82 -41.60
CA LEU A 9 -45.93 -34.47 -41.34
C LEU A 9 -44.83 -33.95 -42.27
N LYS A 10 -45.07 -33.73 -43.54
CA LYS A 10 -44.14 -33.12 -44.50
C LYS A 10 -43.80 -31.67 -44.13
N LEU A 11 -44.80 -30.88 -43.72
CA LEU A 11 -44.64 -29.51 -43.28
C LEU A 11 -43.81 -29.44 -41.98
N LEU A 12 -44.06 -30.30 -40.98
CA LEU A 12 -43.31 -30.43 -39.76
C LEU A 12 -41.85 -30.84 -40.05
N LEU A 13 -41.61 -31.78 -40.94
CA LEU A 13 -40.28 -32.18 -41.34
C LEU A 13 -39.52 -31.04 -42.02
N LEU A 14 -40.17 -30.30 -42.92
CA LEU A 14 -39.58 -29.11 -43.55
C LEU A 14 -39.27 -28.01 -42.54
N LEU A 15 -40.16 -27.77 -41.55
CA LEU A 15 -39.91 -26.83 -40.44
C LEU A 15 -38.72 -27.25 -39.57
N ILE A 16 -38.62 -28.55 -39.25
CA ILE A 16 -37.45 -29.09 -38.49
C ILE A 16 -36.18 -28.92 -39.29
N ILE A 17 -36.16 -29.19 -40.59
CA ILE A 17 -34.99 -28.99 -41.45
C ILE A 17 -34.61 -27.51 -41.53
N PHE A 18 -35.62 -26.61 -41.65
CA PHE A 18 -35.38 -25.17 -41.67
C PHE A 18 -34.83 -24.66 -40.34
N LEU A 19 -35.40 -25.08 -39.22
CA LEU A 19 -34.90 -24.71 -37.87
C LEU A 19 -33.49 -25.26 -37.64
N TYR A 20 -33.21 -26.47 -38.10
CA TYR A 20 -31.88 -27.07 -38.03
C TYR A 20 -30.86 -26.30 -38.89
N GLY A 21 -31.24 -25.91 -40.11
CA GLY A 21 -30.39 -25.09 -40.99
C GLY A 21 -30.16 -23.68 -40.47
N ALA A 22 -31.20 -23.05 -39.93
CA ALA A 22 -31.09 -21.76 -39.27
C ALA A 22 -30.16 -21.84 -38.02
N GLY A 23 -30.31 -22.91 -37.24
CA GLY A 23 -29.46 -23.19 -36.09
C GLY A 23 -27.98 -23.33 -36.46
N ILE A 24 -27.69 -24.05 -37.55
CA ILE A 24 -26.31 -24.17 -38.05
C ILE A 24 -25.73 -22.84 -38.47
N ILE A 25 -26.49 -22.01 -39.21
CA ILE A 25 -26.03 -20.67 -39.65
C ILE A 25 -25.76 -19.75 -38.45
N LEU A 26 -26.66 -19.75 -37.49
CA LEU A 26 -26.48 -18.93 -36.25
C LEU A 26 -25.28 -19.42 -35.45
N SER A 27 -25.10 -20.71 -35.28
CA SER A 27 -23.93 -21.30 -34.60
C SER A 27 -22.63 -20.98 -35.34
N TYR A 28 -22.63 -21.07 -36.69
CA TYR A 28 -21.47 -20.70 -37.48
C TYR A 28 -21.09 -19.22 -37.33
N LYS A 29 -22.08 -18.32 -37.39
CA LYS A 29 -21.84 -16.87 -37.13
C LYS A 29 -21.29 -16.60 -35.75
N PHE A 30 -21.87 -17.22 -34.74
CA PHE A 30 -21.44 -17.11 -33.35
C PHE A 30 -20.00 -17.60 -33.18
N VAL A 31 -19.67 -18.76 -33.65
CA VAL A 31 -18.30 -19.31 -33.59
C VAL A 31 -17.31 -18.46 -34.39
N SER A 32 -17.72 -18.00 -35.60
CA SER A 32 -16.87 -17.15 -36.42
C SER A 32 -16.55 -15.81 -35.76
N GLU A 33 -17.49 -15.22 -35.02
CA GLU A 33 -17.26 -13.99 -34.28
C GLU A 33 -16.27 -14.21 -33.14
N ILE A 34 -16.45 -15.27 -32.36
CA ILE A 34 -15.54 -15.63 -31.26
C ILE A 34 -14.12 -15.90 -31.76
N MET A 35 -13.98 -16.51 -32.96
CA MET A 35 -12.67 -16.88 -33.51
C MET A 35 -11.93 -15.73 -34.19
N LYS A 36 -12.53 -14.56 -34.38
CA LYS A 36 -11.84 -13.40 -34.96
C LYS A 36 -10.61 -12.98 -34.14
N ASP A 37 -10.74 -13.04 -32.85
CA ASP A 37 -9.68 -12.65 -31.91
C ASP A 37 -8.92 -13.85 -31.30
N ALA A 38 -8.99 -15.02 -31.98
CA ALA A 38 -8.26 -16.19 -31.53
C ALA A 38 -6.77 -16.09 -31.88
N PRO A 39 -5.88 -16.49 -30.97
CA PRO A 39 -4.45 -16.46 -31.21
C PRO A 39 -4.07 -17.38 -32.36
N THR A 40 -3.07 -16.99 -33.14
CA THR A 40 -2.45 -17.86 -34.15
C THR A 40 -1.51 -18.82 -33.45
N LEU A 41 -1.72 -20.14 -33.61
CA LEU A 41 -0.85 -21.14 -33.04
C LEU A 41 0.53 -21.12 -33.69
N LYS A 42 1.58 -21.03 -32.90
CA LYS A 42 2.98 -21.17 -33.29
C LYS A 42 3.61 -22.23 -32.42
N LEU A 43 4.36 -23.15 -32.96
CA LEU A 43 5.06 -24.19 -32.20
C LEU A 43 6.06 -23.58 -31.22
N GLU A 44 6.68 -22.48 -31.61
CA GLU A 44 7.61 -21.71 -30.76
C GLU A 44 6.98 -21.24 -29.43
N ASP A 45 5.66 -20.98 -29.40
CA ASP A 45 4.94 -20.58 -28.16
C ASP A 45 4.84 -21.76 -27.16
N PHE A 46 5.08 -22.97 -27.61
CA PHE A 46 5.10 -24.19 -26.80
C PHE A 46 6.52 -24.64 -26.46
N GLU A 47 7.56 -24.06 -27.08
CA GLU A 47 8.94 -24.32 -26.69
C GLU A 47 9.23 -23.65 -25.33
N THR A 48 9.78 -24.43 -24.41
CA THR A 48 10.05 -23.99 -23.03
C THR A 48 11.51 -23.59 -22.87
N GLY A 49 12.03 -22.75 -23.78
CA GLY A 49 13.49 -22.51 -23.88
C GLY A 49 14.06 -21.36 -23.06
N ASN A 50 13.27 -20.34 -22.67
CA ASN A 50 13.81 -19.14 -21.99
C ASN A 50 13.05 -18.83 -20.70
N SER A 51 13.77 -18.43 -19.63
CA SER A 51 13.16 -17.92 -18.41
C SER A 51 12.83 -16.44 -18.53
N THR A 52 11.90 -15.97 -17.72
CA THR A 52 11.76 -14.54 -17.45
C THR A 52 12.88 -14.12 -16.52
N ILE A 53 13.61 -13.08 -16.90
CA ILE A 53 14.67 -12.48 -16.09
C ILE A 53 14.14 -11.15 -15.52
N ILE A 54 14.24 -11.01 -14.21
CA ILE A 54 13.82 -9.79 -13.51
C ILE A 54 15.06 -9.07 -12.99
N TYR A 55 15.15 -7.79 -13.31
CA TYR A 55 16.27 -6.91 -12.96
C TYR A 55 15.83 -5.88 -11.91
N ASP A 56 16.74 -5.50 -11.02
CA ASP A 56 16.56 -4.35 -10.13
C ASP A 56 16.74 -3.01 -10.87
N ALA A 57 16.71 -1.90 -10.10
CA ALA A 57 16.90 -0.56 -10.65
C ALA A 57 18.32 -0.32 -11.19
N ASN A 58 19.32 -1.10 -10.75
CA ASN A 58 20.71 -1.02 -11.19
C ASN A 58 20.99 -1.89 -12.43
N GLY A 59 20.02 -2.71 -12.85
CA GLY A 59 20.15 -3.66 -13.95
C GLY A 59 20.76 -5.00 -13.55
N GLU A 60 20.89 -5.27 -12.24
CA GLU A 60 21.33 -6.56 -11.72
C GLU A 60 20.18 -7.56 -11.66
N ILE A 61 20.46 -8.84 -11.89
CA ILE A 61 19.46 -9.89 -11.86
C ILE A 61 19.07 -10.18 -10.40
N ILE A 62 17.77 -9.99 -10.10
CA ILE A 62 17.21 -10.30 -8.79
C ILE A 62 16.40 -11.59 -8.77
N ALA A 63 15.89 -12.03 -9.91
CA ALA A 63 15.24 -13.31 -10.06
C ALA A 63 15.25 -13.79 -11.51
N GLU A 64 15.25 -15.09 -11.63
CA GLU A 64 14.91 -15.78 -12.86
C GLU A 64 13.61 -16.58 -12.60
N VAL A 65 12.54 -16.21 -13.28
CA VAL A 65 11.26 -16.87 -13.15
C VAL A 65 11.09 -17.83 -14.29
N GLY A 66 11.01 -19.10 -13.97
CA GLY A 66 10.85 -20.15 -14.98
C GLY A 66 12.04 -21.11 -15.08
N LEU A 67 13.30 -20.67 -15.03
CA LEU A 67 14.47 -21.54 -15.25
C LEU A 67 14.93 -22.29 -13.98
N TYR A 68 14.95 -21.65 -12.83
CA TYR A 68 15.41 -22.32 -11.59
C TYR A 68 14.40 -23.35 -11.04
N LEU A 69 13.16 -23.31 -11.54
CA LEU A 69 12.09 -24.20 -11.13
C LEU A 69 11.54 -25.01 -12.32
N ARG A 70 12.20 -24.97 -13.48
CA ARG A 70 11.92 -25.85 -14.61
C ARG A 70 13.17 -26.61 -14.97
N GLU A 71 13.09 -27.87 -14.84
CA GLU A 71 13.96 -28.82 -15.52
C GLU A 71 13.06 -29.49 -16.53
N ASN A 72 13.19 -29.09 -17.80
CA ASN A 72 12.42 -29.68 -18.87
C ASN A 72 12.94 -31.08 -19.07
N ILE A 73 12.03 -32.05 -19.06
CA ILE A 73 12.34 -33.42 -19.39
C ILE A 73 11.61 -33.80 -20.66
N GLU A 74 12.18 -34.76 -21.35
CA GLU A 74 11.54 -35.42 -22.47
C GLU A 74 10.52 -36.46 -21.98
N PHE A 75 9.67 -36.94 -22.87
CA PHE A 75 8.59 -37.87 -22.50
C PHE A 75 9.10 -39.16 -21.84
N ASP A 76 10.22 -39.69 -22.32
CA ASP A 76 10.90 -40.87 -21.75
C ASP A 76 11.63 -40.62 -20.42
N GLY A 77 11.78 -39.38 -20.03
CA GLY A 77 12.30 -38.94 -18.71
C GLY A 77 11.28 -39.10 -17.58
N MET A 78 10.08 -39.65 -17.83
CA MET A 78 9.03 -39.86 -16.80
C MET A 78 8.81 -41.34 -16.54
N SER A 79 8.49 -41.68 -15.28
CA SER A 79 8.02 -43.03 -14.97
C SER A 79 6.64 -43.32 -15.57
N GLN A 80 6.38 -44.53 -16.00
CA GLN A 80 5.08 -44.92 -16.57
C GLN A 80 3.96 -44.68 -15.53
N THR A 81 4.20 -44.95 -14.26
CA THR A 81 3.24 -44.72 -13.15
C THR A 81 2.88 -43.25 -13.02
N LEU A 82 3.80 -42.34 -13.33
CA LEU A 82 3.54 -40.89 -13.33
C LEU A 82 2.63 -40.50 -14.48
N ILE A 83 2.92 -40.94 -15.67
CA ILE A 83 2.08 -40.72 -16.85
C ILE A 83 0.66 -41.26 -16.59
N ASP A 84 0.54 -42.50 -16.09
CA ASP A 84 -0.75 -43.15 -15.79
C ASP A 84 -1.55 -42.38 -14.71
N ALA A 85 -0.88 -41.81 -13.69
CA ALA A 85 -1.54 -41.01 -12.65
C ALA A 85 -2.17 -39.75 -13.22
N PHE A 86 -1.48 -39.05 -14.11
CA PHE A 86 -2.03 -37.87 -14.80
C PHE A 86 -3.12 -38.24 -15.80
N LEU A 87 -2.95 -39.28 -16.59
CA LEU A 87 -3.99 -39.77 -17.47
C LEU A 87 -5.26 -40.14 -16.69
N ALA A 88 -5.14 -40.92 -15.63
CA ALA A 88 -6.29 -41.34 -14.83
C ALA A 88 -7.06 -40.17 -14.22
N THR A 89 -6.36 -39.11 -13.86
CA THR A 89 -6.93 -37.96 -13.14
C THR A 89 -7.53 -36.94 -14.10
N GLU A 90 -6.78 -36.54 -15.11
CA GLU A 90 -7.09 -35.40 -15.94
C GLU A 90 -7.73 -35.77 -17.27
N ASP A 91 -7.25 -36.81 -17.93
CA ASP A 91 -7.71 -37.16 -19.27
C ASP A 91 -7.45 -38.65 -19.63
N SER A 92 -8.26 -39.55 -19.06
CA SER A 92 -8.05 -41.00 -19.18
C SER A 92 -8.16 -41.55 -20.57
N ARG A 93 -8.69 -40.78 -21.52
CA ARG A 93 -8.83 -41.14 -22.92
C ARG A 93 -7.99 -40.26 -23.84
N PHE A 94 -6.96 -39.63 -23.35
CA PHE A 94 -6.15 -38.65 -24.07
C PHE A 94 -5.64 -39.17 -25.40
N PHE A 95 -5.17 -40.38 -25.46
CA PHE A 95 -4.68 -41.02 -26.72
C PHE A 95 -5.79 -41.51 -27.69
N GLU A 96 -7.08 -41.40 -27.32
CA GLU A 96 -8.20 -41.89 -28.11
C GLU A 96 -8.96 -40.78 -28.86
N HIS A 97 -8.88 -39.53 -28.41
CA HIS A 97 -9.57 -38.38 -29.00
C HIS A 97 -8.61 -37.45 -29.74
N SER A 98 -9.13 -36.52 -30.54
CA SER A 98 -8.37 -35.50 -31.28
C SER A 98 -8.68 -34.11 -30.72
N GLY A 99 -8.00 -33.72 -29.64
CA GLY A 99 -8.07 -32.40 -29.03
C GLY A 99 -9.20 -32.23 -28.00
N PHE A 100 -10.39 -32.80 -28.28
CA PHE A 100 -11.57 -32.66 -27.44
C PHE A 100 -12.32 -33.99 -27.26
N ASP A 101 -12.60 -34.40 -26.04
CA ASP A 101 -13.33 -35.64 -25.72
C ASP A 101 -14.84 -35.36 -25.60
N ILE A 102 -15.56 -35.51 -26.72
CA ILE A 102 -17.02 -35.28 -26.80
C ILE A 102 -17.80 -36.21 -25.84
N PRO A 103 -17.54 -37.53 -25.75
CA PRO A 103 -18.23 -38.41 -24.82
C PRO A 103 -18.05 -38.01 -23.35
N ARG A 104 -16.81 -37.70 -22.95
CA ARG A 104 -16.50 -37.27 -21.58
C ARG A 104 -17.17 -35.95 -21.25
N PHE A 105 -17.11 -34.97 -22.15
CA PHE A 105 -17.73 -33.66 -21.97
C PHE A 105 -19.25 -33.76 -21.84
N SER A 106 -19.89 -34.58 -22.71
CA SER A 106 -21.34 -34.82 -22.65
C SER A 106 -21.76 -35.47 -21.33
N LYS A 107 -20.99 -36.45 -20.85
CA LYS A 107 -21.21 -37.09 -19.53
C LYS A 107 -21.07 -36.07 -18.40
N ALA A 108 -20.02 -35.23 -18.40
CA ALA A 108 -19.80 -34.21 -17.41
C ALA A 108 -20.95 -33.18 -17.33
N ILE A 109 -21.49 -32.75 -18.47
CA ILE A 109 -22.68 -31.89 -18.53
C ILE A 109 -23.86 -32.54 -17.84
N ILE A 110 -24.16 -33.81 -18.17
CA ILE A 110 -25.31 -34.53 -17.60
C ILE A 110 -25.15 -34.70 -16.08
N GLU A 111 -23.95 -35.01 -15.60
CA GLU A 111 -23.69 -35.17 -14.16
C GLU A 111 -23.72 -33.87 -13.41
N ASN A 112 -23.19 -32.79 -13.97
CA ASN A 112 -23.27 -31.42 -13.38
C ASN A 112 -24.72 -30.93 -13.29
N ILE A 113 -25.55 -31.22 -14.28
CA ILE A 113 -27.00 -30.92 -14.26
C ILE A 113 -27.71 -31.73 -13.17
N LYS A 114 -27.38 -33.01 -13.03
CA LYS A 114 -27.99 -33.90 -12.02
C LYS A 114 -27.57 -33.51 -10.58
N SER A 115 -26.29 -33.19 -10.38
CA SER A 115 -25.75 -32.84 -9.07
C SER A 115 -25.99 -31.40 -8.67
N LYS A 116 -26.48 -30.53 -9.57
CA LYS A 116 -26.56 -29.06 -9.40
C LYS A 116 -25.24 -28.43 -8.94
N SER A 117 -24.11 -29.05 -9.34
CA SER A 117 -22.77 -28.60 -8.99
C SER A 117 -21.84 -28.80 -10.19
N PHE A 118 -20.78 -27.98 -10.28
CA PHE A 118 -19.73 -28.13 -11.29
C PHE A 118 -18.67 -29.16 -10.82
N ALA A 119 -19.11 -30.35 -10.45
CA ALA A 119 -18.26 -31.36 -9.82
C ALA A 119 -17.33 -32.13 -10.81
N GLN A 120 -17.65 -32.14 -12.10
CA GLN A 120 -16.82 -32.85 -13.10
C GLN A 120 -16.31 -31.92 -14.18
N GLY A 121 -14.99 -31.90 -14.40
CA GLY A 121 -14.32 -31.19 -15.48
C GLY A 121 -14.29 -31.99 -16.78
N GLY A 122 -14.52 -31.30 -17.90
CA GLY A 122 -14.49 -31.93 -19.25
C GLY A 122 -13.34 -31.39 -20.12
N SER A 123 -12.30 -30.80 -19.55
CA SER A 123 -11.15 -30.27 -20.29
C SER A 123 -10.11 -31.37 -20.54
N THR A 124 -9.52 -31.37 -21.74
CA THR A 124 -8.44 -32.30 -22.14
C THR A 124 -7.08 -31.67 -21.86
N PHE A 125 -5.99 -32.44 -21.87
CA PHE A 125 -4.63 -31.92 -21.77
C PHE A 125 -4.34 -30.87 -22.83
N THR A 126 -4.77 -31.10 -24.05
CA THR A 126 -4.61 -30.17 -25.18
C THR A 126 -5.28 -28.82 -24.90
N MET A 127 -6.52 -28.85 -24.38
CA MET A 127 -7.23 -27.62 -23.97
C MET A 127 -6.54 -26.94 -22.79
N GLN A 128 -6.05 -27.67 -21.82
CA GLN A 128 -5.33 -27.14 -20.68
C GLN A 128 -3.98 -26.54 -21.08
N LEU A 129 -3.25 -27.15 -22.02
CA LEU A 129 -2.02 -26.63 -22.60
C LEU A 129 -2.28 -25.26 -23.26
N LEU A 130 -3.32 -25.19 -24.13
CA LEU A 130 -3.73 -23.95 -24.77
C LEU A 130 -4.15 -22.88 -23.78
N LYS A 131 -4.91 -23.25 -22.76
CA LYS A 131 -5.27 -22.35 -21.68
C LYS A 131 -4.03 -21.79 -21.00
N ASN A 132 -3.08 -22.64 -20.66
CA ASN A 132 -1.85 -22.24 -19.98
C ASN A 132 -0.89 -21.44 -20.86
N THR A 133 -1.00 -21.52 -22.18
CA THR A 133 -0.16 -20.77 -23.12
C THR A 133 -0.77 -19.44 -23.53
N TYR A 134 -2.08 -19.40 -23.83
CA TYR A 134 -2.72 -18.23 -24.45
C TYR A 134 -3.83 -17.58 -23.62
N PHE A 135 -4.43 -18.27 -22.61
CA PHE A 135 -5.67 -17.81 -21.97
C PHE A 135 -5.60 -17.72 -20.44
N GLN A 136 -4.41 -17.54 -19.87
CA GLN A 136 -4.21 -17.57 -18.41
C GLN A 136 -4.75 -16.34 -17.65
N ILE A 137 -5.34 -15.37 -18.36
CA ILE A 137 -5.72 -14.10 -17.75
C ILE A 137 -7.21 -13.91 -17.77
N ASP A 138 -7.86 -14.35 -16.72
CA ASP A 138 -9.16 -13.85 -16.29
C ASP A 138 -9.32 -14.17 -14.79
N ALA A 139 -8.52 -13.54 -13.96
CA ALA A 139 -8.62 -13.66 -12.50
C ALA A 139 -9.08 -12.36 -11.84
N ASP A 140 -9.58 -11.37 -12.57
CA ASP A 140 -10.26 -10.24 -11.98
C ASP A 140 -11.77 -10.36 -12.19
N GLU A 141 -12.44 -10.54 -11.07
CA GLU A 141 -13.87 -10.65 -10.90
C GLU A 141 -14.58 -9.35 -11.30
N ASP A 142 -15.18 -9.32 -12.51
CA ASP A 142 -16.32 -8.46 -12.71
C ASP A 142 -17.36 -9.16 -13.59
N SER A 143 -18.63 -8.93 -13.33
CA SER A 143 -19.82 -9.70 -13.67
C SER A 143 -20.21 -9.88 -15.15
N THR A 144 -19.28 -9.69 -16.10
CA THR A 144 -19.36 -10.14 -17.49
C THR A 144 -18.73 -11.52 -17.70
N ILE A 145 -18.42 -12.23 -16.63
CA ILE A 145 -17.60 -13.46 -16.55
C ILE A 145 -18.20 -14.64 -17.33
N ALA A 146 -19.52 -14.79 -17.37
CA ALA A 146 -20.13 -15.95 -17.99
C ALA A 146 -19.93 -15.99 -19.53
N THR A 147 -20.09 -14.85 -20.21
CA THR A 147 -19.89 -14.73 -21.66
C THR A 147 -18.42 -14.88 -22.04
N LYS A 148 -17.51 -14.20 -21.33
CA LYS A 148 -16.05 -14.32 -21.54
C LYS A 148 -15.55 -15.75 -21.30
N SER A 149 -16.12 -16.49 -20.36
CA SER A 149 -15.76 -17.88 -20.08
C SER A 149 -16.23 -18.85 -21.19
N ILE A 150 -17.37 -18.59 -21.81
CA ILE A 150 -17.89 -19.37 -22.94
C ILE A 150 -17.04 -19.13 -24.18
N ASP A 151 -16.73 -17.87 -24.51
CA ASP A 151 -15.91 -17.52 -25.67
C ASP A 151 -14.51 -18.15 -25.57
N ARG A 152 -13.88 -18.08 -24.40
CA ARG A 152 -12.62 -18.77 -24.14
C ARG A 152 -12.76 -20.28 -24.35
N LYS A 153 -13.80 -20.87 -23.79
CA LYS A 153 -13.99 -22.33 -23.91
C LYS A 153 -14.21 -22.80 -25.35
N VAL A 154 -14.90 -22.03 -26.15
CA VAL A 154 -15.06 -22.28 -27.60
C VAL A 154 -13.71 -22.17 -28.32
N LYS A 155 -12.89 -21.12 -27.97
CA LYS A 155 -11.54 -21.00 -28.53
C LYS A 155 -10.65 -22.19 -28.13
N GLU A 156 -10.64 -22.58 -26.86
CA GLU A 156 -9.89 -23.74 -26.37
C GLU A 156 -10.25 -25.02 -27.16
N ILE A 157 -11.54 -25.29 -27.35
CA ILE A 157 -11.99 -26.47 -28.05
C ILE A 157 -11.57 -26.46 -29.54
N LEU A 158 -11.77 -25.35 -30.24
CA LEU A 158 -11.45 -25.28 -31.66
C LEU A 158 -9.94 -25.25 -31.94
N LEU A 159 -9.18 -24.55 -31.06
CA LEU A 159 -7.72 -24.55 -31.18
C LEU A 159 -7.11 -25.87 -30.76
N SER A 160 -7.75 -26.68 -29.90
CA SER A 160 -7.24 -27.99 -29.51
C SER A 160 -7.22 -28.98 -30.72
N TYR A 161 -8.21 -28.94 -31.61
CA TYR A 161 -8.16 -29.71 -32.87
C TYR A 161 -6.99 -29.26 -33.76
N LYS A 162 -6.79 -27.93 -33.90
CA LYS A 162 -5.69 -27.40 -34.72
C LYS A 162 -4.33 -27.71 -34.14
N LEU A 163 -4.21 -27.72 -32.78
CA LEU A 163 -2.93 -28.02 -32.14
C LEU A 163 -2.54 -29.50 -32.37
N GLU A 164 -3.49 -30.43 -32.29
CA GLU A 164 -3.23 -31.85 -32.55
C GLU A 164 -2.98 -32.18 -34.02
N GLU A 165 -3.25 -31.23 -34.94
CA GLU A 165 -2.82 -31.38 -36.36
C GLU A 165 -1.31 -31.08 -36.55
N ILE A 166 -0.71 -30.30 -35.63
CA ILE A 166 0.68 -29.84 -35.77
C ILE A 166 1.63 -30.36 -34.67
N MET A 167 1.08 -30.96 -33.60
CA MET A 167 1.85 -31.47 -32.45
C MET A 167 1.30 -32.87 -32.07
N ASN A 168 2.19 -33.83 -31.84
CA ASN A 168 1.78 -35.18 -31.44
C ASN A 168 1.33 -35.23 -29.96
N LYS A 169 0.73 -36.32 -29.54
CA LYS A 169 0.17 -36.51 -28.21
C LYS A 169 1.21 -36.51 -27.11
N GLU A 170 2.36 -37.09 -27.32
CA GLU A 170 3.46 -37.14 -26.36
C GLU A 170 4.03 -35.73 -26.14
N ASP A 171 4.25 -34.99 -27.24
CA ASP A 171 4.70 -33.60 -27.16
C ASP A 171 3.69 -32.71 -26.44
N ILE A 172 2.39 -32.90 -26.67
CA ILE A 172 1.34 -32.15 -25.97
C ILE A 172 1.39 -32.47 -24.47
N LEU A 173 1.48 -33.73 -24.09
CA LEU A 173 1.50 -34.13 -22.68
C LEU A 173 2.75 -33.60 -21.95
N ILE A 174 3.93 -33.76 -22.55
CA ILE A 174 5.16 -33.31 -21.94
C ILE A 174 5.24 -31.77 -21.83
N ASN A 175 4.80 -31.06 -22.89
CA ASN A 175 4.71 -29.60 -22.84
C ASN A 175 3.72 -29.11 -21.77
N TYR A 176 2.62 -29.85 -21.55
CA TYR A 176 1.70 -29.58 -20.46
C TYR A 176 2.37 -29.80 -19.10
N LEU A 177 2.99 -30.96 -18.88
CA LEU A 177 3.61 -31.34 -17.61
C LEU A 177 4.82 -30.49 -17.26
N ASN A 178 5.57 -30.02 -18.25
CA ASN A 178 6.68 -29.08 -18.04
C ASN A 178 6.23 -27.66 -17.68
N ARG A 179 4.92 -27.33 -17.81
CA ARG A 179 4.39 -25.96 -17.58
C ARG A 179 3.51 -25.80 -16.36
N ILE A 180 2.83 -26.89 -15.94
CA ILE A 180 1.83 -26.77 -14.88
C ILE A 180 2.44 -26.40 -13.53
N ASN A 181 1.63 -25.71 -12.72
CA ASN A 181 2.00 -25.27 -11.38
C ASN A 181 1.68 -26.37 -10.35
N PHE A 182 2.66 -26.70 -9.52
CA PHE A 182 2.54 -27.67 -8.42
C PHE A 182 2.48 -26.99 -7.03
N GLY A 183 2.27 -25.69 -6.93
CA GLY A 183 2.31 -24.95 -5.68
C GLY A 183 3.72 -24.48 -5.30
N SER A 184 3.82 -23.58 -4.32
CA SER A 184 5.11 -23.02 -3.85
C SER A 184 6.02 -22.50 -4.97
N ASN A 185 5.43 -21.96 -6.04
CA ASN A 185 6.14 -21.50 -7.25
C ASN A 185 6.90 -22.59 -8.03
N VAL A 186 6.62 -23.85 -7.72
CA VAL A 186 7.21 -24.98 -8.44
C VAL A 186 6.40 -25.24 -9.72
N ARG A 187 7.05 -25.13 -10.86
CA ARG A 187 6.46 -25.43 -12.18
C ARG A 187 7.26 -26.51 -12.92
N GLY A 188 6.56 -27.37 -13.61
CA GLY A 188 7.15 -28.49 -14.30
C GLY A 188 7.32 -29.72 -13.42
N ILE A 189 7.11 -30.86 -14.05
CA ILE A 189 6.99 -32.14 -13.36
C ILE A 189 8.31 -32.61 -12.74
N GLU A 190 9.43 -32.42 -13.42
CA GLU A 190 10.75 -32.80 -12.92
C GLU A 190 11.07 -32.01 -11.63
N LYS A 191 10.90 -30.70 -11.68
CA LYS A 191 11.15 -29.87 -10.53
C LYS A 191 10.18 -30.12 -9.37
N ALA A 192 8.94 -30.45 -9.67
CA ALA A 192 7.97 -30.86 -8.65
C ALA A 192 8.40 -32.16 -7.97
N SER A 193 8.89 -33.12 -8.74
CA SER A 193 9.43 -34.37 -8.19
C SER A 193 10.61 -34.15 -7.28
N GLN A 194 11.57 -33.33 -7.71
CA GLN A 194 12.74 -32.96 -6.91
C GLN A 194 12.33 -32.17 -5.64
N TYR A 195 11.39 -31.22 -5.77
CA TYR A 195 10.95 -30.37 -4.66
C TYR A 195 10.23 -31.17 -3.58
N TYR A 196 9.28 -32.02 -3.97
CA TYR A 196 8.50 -32.78 -3.00
C TYR A 196 9.19 -34.01 -2.47
N PHE A 197 10.02 -34.67 -3.31
CA PHE A 197 10.54 -36.00 -2.99
C PHE A 197 12.07 -36.10 -3.04
N GLY A 198 12.78 -35.12 -3.56
CA GLY A 198 14.23 -35.18 -3.75
C GLY A 198 14.65 -36.21 -4.83
N LYS A 199 13.75 -36.55 -5.76
CA LYS A 199 13.95 -37.57 -6.79
C LYS A 199 13.61 -37.01 -8.17
N SER A 200 14.19 -37.59 -9.23
CA SER A 200 13.76 -37.27 -10.59
C SER A 200 12.35 -37.80 -10.88
N ALA A 201 11.67 -37.24 -11.89
CA ALA A 201 10.36 -37.70 -12.30
C ALA A 201 10.35 -39.12 -12.85
N TYR A 202 11.52 -39.63 -13.22
CA TYR A 202 11.71 -41.04 -13.66
C TYR A 202 11.73 -41.99 -12.45
N GLU A 203 12.25 -41.55 -11.31
CA GLU A 203 12.51 -42.40 -10.14
C GLU A 203 11.33 -42.53 -9.16
N ILE A 204 10.32 -41.65 -9.31
CA ILE A 204 9.20 -41.64 -8.36
C ILE A 204 8.27 -42.84 -8.58
N GLY A 205 7.81 -43.37 -7.42
CA GLY A 205 6.88 -44.48 -7.35
C GLY A 205 5.40 -44.08 -7.42
N LEU A 206 4.53 -45.08 -7.30
CA LEU A 206 3.08 -44.90 -7.48
C LEU A 206 2.44 -43.92 -6.47
N ALA A 207 2.84 -43.95 -5.19
CA ALA A 207 2.28 -43.09 -4.19
C ALA A 207 2.67 -41.61 -4.40
N GLU A 208 3.91 -41.37 -4.83
CA GLU A 208 4.45 -40.05 -5.18
C GLU A 208 3.80 -39.54 -6.46
N SER A 209 3.69 -40.37 -7.51
CA SER A 209 3.02 -40.04 -8.75
C SER A 209 1.56 -39.61 -8.53
N ALA A 210 0.83 -40.37 -7.71
CA ALA A 210 -0.55 -40.07 -7.40
C ALA A 210 -0.68 -38.77 -6.57
N LEU A 211 0.32 -38.44 -5.73
CA LEU A 211 0.35 -37.18 -5.01
C LEU A 211 0.53 -35.99 -5.95
N LEU A 212 1.51 -36.02 -6.88
CA LEU A 212 1.74 -34.95 -7.85
C LEU A 212 0.51 -34.74 -8.74
N ALA A 213 -0.07 -35.81 -9.29
CA ALA A 213 -1.29 -35.70 -10.07
C ALA A 213 -2.50 -35.15 -9.29
N GLY A 214 -2.47 -35.30 -7.98
CA GLY A 214 -3.47 -34.71 -7.08
C GLY A 214 -3.29 -33.22 -6.85
N ILE A 215 -2.06 -32.76 -6.67
CA ILE A 215 -1.71 -31.38 -6.30
C ILE A 215 -2.19 -30.37 -7.35
N ILE A 216 -2.10 -30.68 -8.64
CA ILE A 216 -2.39 -29.74 -9.72
C ILE A 216 -3.83 -29.20 -9.74
N ASN A 217 -4.76 -29.89 -9.14
CA ASN A 217 -6.16 -29.46 -9.08
C ASN A 217 -6.35 -28.20 -8.21
N GLN A 218 -5.61 -28.11 -7.12
CA GLN A 218 -5.55 -26.92 -6.25
C GLN A 218 -4.14 -26.82 -5.64
N PRO A 219 -3.16 -26.28 -6.36
CA PRO A 219 -1.74 -26.42 -6.03
C PRO A 219 -1.35 -25.97 -4.64
N ASN A 220 -1.89 -24.86 -4.16
CA ASN A 220 -1.61 -24.39 -2.80
C ASN A 220 -2.49 -25.08 -1.74
N GLY A 221 -3.73 -25.45 -2.10
CA GLY A 221 -4.66 -26.13 -1.19
C GLY A 221 -4.29 -27.59 -0.90
N TYR A 222 -3.67 -28.28 -1.88
CA TYR A 222 -3.21 -29.66 -1.74
C TYR A 222 -1.70 -29.80 -1.57
N ASN A 223 -1.01 -28.70 -1.23
CA ASN A 223 0.41 -28.74 -0.92
C ASN A 223 0.63 -29.50 0.40
N PRO A 224 1.34 -30.65 0.41
CA PRO A 224 1.47 -31.50 1.57
C PRO A 224 2.28 -30.87 2.72
N TYR A 225 3.13 -29.89 2.42
CA TYR A 225 3.89 -29.16 3.44
C TYR A 225 3.03 -28.22 4.28
N TYR A 226 1.90 -27.75 3.73
CA TYR A 226 0.98 -26.84 4.44
C TYR A 226 -0.34 -27.51 4.82
N ASN A 227 -0.80 -28.47 4.03
CA ASN A 227 -2.13 -29.11 4.17
C ASN A 227 -2.06 -30.64 4.00
N LEU A 228 -1.34 -31.32 4.86
CA LEU A 228 -1.04 -32.76 4.77
C LEU A 228 -2.29 -33.64 4.65
N ASP A 229 -3.34 -33.36 5.44
CA ASP A 229 -4.59 -34.12 5.40
C ASP A 229 -5.34 -33.98 4.08
N PHE A 230 -5.39 -32.77 3.50
CA PHE A 230 -6.03 -32.52 2.20
C PHE A 230 -5.23 -33.16 1.07
N ALA A 231 -3.89 -33.05 1.12
CA ALA A 231 -3.00 -33.71 0.16
C ALA A 231 -3.17 -35.24 0.21
N THR A 232 -3.23 -35.84 1.39
CA THR A 232 -3.44 -37.29 1.58
C THR A 232 -4.78 -37.73 1.03
N LYS A 233 -5.86 -37.03 1.33
CA LYS A 233 -7.19 -37.33 0.78
C LYS A 233 -7.22 -37.22 -0.75
N ARG A 234 -6.60 -36.22 -1.29
CA ARG A 234 -6.54 -35.99 -2.72
C ARG A 234 -5.69 -37.07 -3.43
N ARG A 235 -4.51 -37.40 -2.89
CA ARG A 235 -3.68 -38.52 -3.36
C ARG A 235 -4.49 -39.81 -3.42
N ASN A 236 -5.26 -40.12 -2.37
CA ASN A 236 -6.10 -41.33 -2.32
C ASN A 236 -7.19 -41.31 -3.40
N THR A 237 -7.77 -40.14 -3.69
CA THR A 237 -8.72 -39.98 -4.81
C THR A 237 -8.07 -40.32 -6.14
N VAL A 238 -6.82 -39.92 -6.37
CA VAL A 238 -6.08 -40.25 -7.58
C VAL A 238 -5.85 -41.77 -7.68
N LEU A 239 -5.43 -42.43 -6.60
CA LEU A 239 -5.29 -43.89 -6.57
C LEU A 239 -6.61 -44.61 -6.85
N ASP A 240 -7.74 -44.07 -6.33
CA ASP A 240 -9.08 -44.63 -6.63
C ASP A 240 -9.40 -44.53 -8.14
N LEU A 241 -9.04 -43.41 -8.78
CA LEU A 241 -9.20 -43.22 -10.24
C LEU A 241 -8.29 -44.13 -11.04
N MET A 242 -7.01 -44.27 -10.65
CA MET A 242 -6.09 -45.19 -11.33
C MET A 242 -6.58 -46.62 -11.27
N LEU A 243 -7.09 -47.08 -10.13
CA LEU A 243 -7.70 -48.39 -9.98
C LEU A 243 -8.98 -48.54 -10.84
N TYR A 244 -9.84 -47.51 -10.84
CA TYR A 244 -11.09 -47.51 -11.62
C TYR A 244 -10.84 -47.61 -13.13
N HIS A 245 -9.81 -46.90 -13.62
CA HIS A 245 -9.44 -46.91 -15.03
C HIS A 245 -8.53 -48.10 -15.43
N GLY A 246 -8.12 -48.94 -14.47
CA GLY A 246 -7.33 -50.16 -14.73
C GLY A 246 -5.83 -49.88 -14.93
N TYR A 247 -5.31 -48.74 -14.54
CA TYR A 247 -3.88 -48.43 -14.58
C TYR A 247 -3.08 -49.15 -13.52
N ILE A 248 -3.72 -49.55 -12.40
CA ILE A 248 -3.09 -50.25 -11.31
C ILE A 248 -3.94 -51.42 -10.81
N SER A 249 -3.28 -52.45 -10.30
CA SER A 249 -3.92 -53.58 -9.66
C SER A 249 -4.42 -53.25 -8.23
N LYS A 250 -5.32 -54.07 -7.70
CA LYS A 250 -5.78 -53.90 -6.30
C LYS A 250 -4.67 -54.01 -5.28
N THR A 251 -3.62 -54.78 -5.55
CA THR A 251 -2.45 -54.95 -4.66
C THR A 251 -1.64 -53.65 -4.61
N GLU A 252 -1.30 -53.13 -5.79
CA GLU A 252 -0.56 -51.83 -5.91
C GLU A 252 -1.34 -50.69 -5.26
N TYR A 253 -2.65 -50.60 -5.51
CA TYR A 253 -3.52 -49.64 -4.84
C TYR A 253 -3.43 -49.73 -3.30
N THR A 254 -3.50 -50.94 -2.74
CA THR A 254 -3.49 -51.14 -1.30
C THR A 254 -2.14 -50.72 -0.68
N LEU A 255 -1.04 -51.08 -1.32
CA LEU A 255 0.32 -50.69 -0.90
C LEU A 255 0.52 -49.17 -0.99
N ALA A 256 0.20 -48.54 -2.12
CA ALA A 256 0.36 -47.10 -2.28
C ALA A 256 -0.52 -46.31 -1.32
N LYS A 257 -1.73 -46.78 -1.03
CA LYS A 257 -2.64 -46.11 -0.07
C LYS A 257 -2.18 -46.25 1.37
N ALA A 258 -1.48 -47.34 1.74
CA ALA A 258 -0.92 -47.53 3.06
C ALA A 258 0.33 -46.68 3.31
N THR A 259 1.03 -46.24 2.29
CA THR A 259 2.20 -45.35 2.41
C THR A 259 1.77 -44.00 2.95
N LYS A 260 2.37 -43.52 4.03
CA LYS A 260 2.10 -42.21 4.60
C LYS A 260 2.71 -41.12 3.70
N VAL A 261 2.00 -40.01 3.51
CA VAL A 261 2.48 -38.90 2.67
C VAL A 261 3.68 -38.23 3.31
N GLU A 262 3.70 -38.09 4.64
CA GLU A 262 4.84 -37.52 5.37
C GLU A 262 6.17 -38.24 5.08
N ASP A 263 6.13 -39.57 4.92
CA ASP A 263 7.30 -40.42 4.69
C ASP A 263 7.86 -40.27 3.25
N LEU A 264 7.07 -39.70 2.35
CA LEU A 264 7.46 -39.45 0.95
C LEU A 264 8.19 -38.12 0.79
N LEU A 265 7.98 -37.17 1.71
CA LEU A 265 8.41 -35.78 1.53
C LEU A 265 9.89 -35.59 1.81
N HIS A 266 10.52 -34.79 0.96
CA HIS A 266 11.90 -34.36 1.18
C HIS A 266 11.98 -33.34 2.33
N GLN A 267 12.88 -33.57 3.28
CA GLN A 267 12.94 -32.78 4.52
C GLN A 267 13.80 -31.53 4.45
N ASP A 268 14.56 -31.32 3.36
CA ASP A 268 15.51 -30.22 3.28
C ASP A 268 14.97 -29.05 2.45
N PHE A 269 14.26 -28.15 3.11
CA PHE A 269 13.68 -26.94 2.54
C PHE A 269 14.68 -25.80 2.30
N SER A 270 15.92 -25.96 2.75
CA SER A 270 16.87 -24.84 2.89
C SER A 270 17.51 -24.34 1.59
N THR A 271 17.14 -24.87 0.45
CA THR A 271 17.78 -24.54 -0.83
C THR A 271 17.12 -23.45 -1.65
N LEU A 272 16.11 -22.74 -1.11
CA LEU A 272 15.70 -21.47 -1.70
C LEU A 272 16.81 -20.45 -1.45
N ASN A 273 17.38 -19.91 -2.54
CA ASN A 273 18.44 -18.90 -2.50
C ASN A 273 18.09 -17.79 -1.49
N PRO A 274 18.92 -17.52 -0.44
CA PRO A 274 18.61 -16.51 0.59
C PRO A 274 18.33 -15.12 -0.01
N LYS A 275 18.93 -14.77 -1.14
CA LYS A 275 18.65 -13.52 -1.86
C LYS A 275 17.24 -13.49 -2.44
N GLN A 276 16.63 -14.63 -2.76
CA GLN A 276 15.29 -14.70 -3.28
C GLN A 276 14.25 -14.45 -2.19
N GLY A 277 14.52 -14.86 -0.95
CA GLY A 277 13.65 -14.61 0.21
C GLY A 277 13.47 -13.11 0.49
N ALA A 278 14.52 -12.31 0.45
CA ALA A 278 14.47 -10.88 0.69
C ALA A 278 13.60 -10.14 -0.35
N ASN A 279 13.63 -10.59 -1.61
CA ASN A 279 12.93 -9.94 -2.72
C ASN A 279 11.51 -10.50 -2.95
N GLN A 280 11.08 -11.57 -2.26
CA GLN A 280 9.91 -12.35 -2.66
C GLN A 280 8.61 -11.52 -2.69
N ALA A 281 8.36 -10.68 -1.68
CA ALA A 281 7.16 -9.83 -1.65
C ALA A 281 7.14 -8.82 -2.81
N TYR A 282 8.29 -8.31 -3.18
CA TYR A 282 8.45 -7.42 -4.32
C TYR A 282 8.22 -8.18 -5.64
N LEU A 283 8.85 -9.35 -5.81
CA LEU A 283 8.73 -10.19 -7.00
C LEU A 283 7.28 -10.63 -7.25
N ASP A 284 6.54 -10.99 -6.20
CA ASP A 284 5.13 -11.36 -6.34
C ASP A 284 4.28 -10.17 -6.83
N THR A 285 4.62 -8.96 -6.40
CA THR A 285 3.98 -7.73 -6.89
C THR A 285 4.34 -7.46 -8.35
N VAL A 286 5.61 -7.62 -8.73
CA VAL A 286 6.08 -7.50 -10.13
C VAL A 286 5.34 -8.47 -11.05
N ILE A 287 5.18 -9.71 -10.64
CA ILE A 287 4.47 -10.72 -11.45
C ILE A 287 3.01 -10.32 -11.66
N LYS A 288 2.30 -9.90 -10.60
CA LYS A 288 0.92 -9.41 -10.69
C LYS A 288 0.80 -8.19 -11.62
N GLU A 289 1.73 -7.24 -11.49
CA GLU A 289 1.76 -6.04 -12.31
C GLU A 289 2.10 -6.36 -13.77
N ALA A 290 3.07 -7.24 -14.04
CA ALA A 290 3.39 -7.69 -15.39
C ALA A 290 2.19 -8.38 -16.07
N ILE A 291 1.44 -9.20 -15.34
CA ILE A 291 0.20 -9.80 -15.84
C ILE A 291 -0.82 -8.71 -16.18
N LYS A 292 -1.03 -7.72 -15.29
CA LYS A 292 -1.94 -6.59 -15.53
C LYS A 292 -1.58 -5.80 -16.79
N ILE A 293 -0.28 -5.53 -17.01
CA ILE A 293 0.22 -4.76 -18.14
C ILE A 293 0.15 -5.55 -19.45
N THR A 294 0.60 -6.79 -19.43
CA THR A 294 0.87 -7.57 -20.66
C THR A 294 -0.25 -8.51 -21.03
N GLY A 295 -1.09 -8.83 -20.07
CA GLY A 295 -2.03 -9.89 -20.25
C GLY A 295 -1.41 -11.31 -20.24
N LYS A 296 -0.13 -11.49 -19.87
CA LYS A 296 0.62 -12.76 -19.90
C LYS A 296 1.34 -13.02 -18.58
N ASP A 297 1.30 -14.26 -18.12
CA ASP A 297 2.05 -14.68 -16.92
C ASP A 297 3.56 -14.80 -17.23
N PRO A 298 4.43 -14.03 -16.57
CA PRO A 298 5.89 -14.09 -16.77
C PRO A 298 6.49 -15.48 -16.49
N SER A 299 5.83 -16.31 -15.70
CA SER A 299 6.31 -17.66 -15.43
C SER A 299 6.04 -18.65 -16.57
N VAL A 300 5.24 -18.24 -17.53
CA VAL A 300 4.88 -19.06 -18.72
C VAL A 300 5.42 -18.44 -20.00
N THR A 301 5.30 -17.11 -20.12
CA THR A 301 5.77 -16.36 -21.28
C THR A 301 7.06 -15.66 -20.92
N PRO A 302 8.21 -16.08 -21.50
CA PRO A 302 9.51 -15.49 -21.19
C PRO A 302 9.57 -14.02 -21.56
N MET A 303 10.08 -13.21 -20.62
CA MET A 303 10.30 -11.77 -20.82
C MET A 303 11.43 -11.27 -19.95
N LYS A 304 11.98 -10.11 -20.26
CA LYS A 304 12.89 -9.38 -19.39
C LYS A 304 12.11 -8.26 -18.74
N ILE A 305 12.05 -8.27 -17.40
CA ILE A 305 11.33 -7.26 -16.61
C ILE A 305 12.35 -6.40 -15.88
N TYR A 306 12.34 -5.12 -16.13
CA TYR A 306 13.18 -4.14 -15.44
C TYR A 306 12.32 -3.46 -14.38
N THR A 307 12.74 -3.57 -13.14
CA THR A 307 11.97 -3.08 -11.99
C THR A 307 12.57 -1.79 -11.43
N ASN A 308 11.84 -1.21 -10.50
CA ASN A 308 12.26 -0.02 -9.75
C ASN A 308 12.89 -0.38 -8.39
N LEU A 309 13.07 -1.66 -8.08
CA LEU A 309 13.58 -2.15 -6.82
C LEU A 309 14.96 -1.58 -6.50
N ASP A 310 15.08 -0.98 -5.33
CA ASP A 310 16.34 -0.59 -4.73
C ASP A 310 16.81 -1.70 -3.79
N PRO A 311 17.95 -2.36 -4.06
CA PRO A 311 18.38 -3.53 -3.29
C PRO A 311 18.73 -3.18 -1.83
N ASP A 312 19.22 -1.97 -1.55
CA ASP A 312 19.61 -1.58 -0.20
C ASP A 312 18.38 -1.35 0.68
N ILE A 313 17.39 -0.63 0.14
CA ILE A 313 16.08 -0.44 0.79
C ILE A 313 15.39 -1.78 1.00
N GLN A 314 15.35 -2.64 -0.02
CA GLN A 314 14.67 -3.93 0.06
C GLN A 314 15.31 -4.87 1.08
N ASN A 315 16.65 -4.97 1.09
CA ASN A 315 17.38 -5.80 2.05
C ASN A 315 17.17 -5.29 3.48
N LYS A 316 17.20 -3.97 3.69
CA LYS A 316 16.94 -3.39 5.00
C LYS A 316 15.51 -3.69 5.49
N MET A 317 14.51 -3.57 4.62
CA MET A 317 13.13 -3.95 4.96
C MET A 317 13.04 -5.43 5.35
N TYR A 318 13.73 -6.30 4.64
CA TYR A 318 13.80 -7.71 4.99
C TYR A 318 14.43 -7.93 6.37
N ASP A 319 15.58 -7.32 6.65
CA ASP A 319 16.26 -7.46 7.94
C ASP A 319 15.41 -6.96 9.10
N ILE A 320 14.70 -5.83 8.91
CA ILE A 320 13.73 -5.31 9.89
C ILE A 320 12.65 -6.35 10.18
N LEU A 321 12.05 -6.93 9.13
CA LEU A 321 10.95 -7.89 9.27
C LEU A 321 11.38 -9.24 9.87
N GLN A 322 12.65 -9.60 9.71
CA GLN A 322 13.25 -10.78 10.37
C GLN A 322 13.66 -10.51 11.82
N GLY A 323 13.65 -9.24 12.28
CA GLY A 323 14.14 -8.87 13.61
C GLY A 323 15.67 -8.85 13.71
N ASN A 324 16.38 -8.73 12.59
CA ASN A 324 17.84 -8.69 12.52
C ASN A 324 18.43 -7.30 12.81
N VAL A 325 17.57 -6.28 13.02
CA VAL A 325 17.99 -4.91 13.30
C VAL A 325 17.93 -4.66 14.81
N GLU A 326 18.97 -4.08 15.37
CA GLU A 326 19.07 -3.77 16.80
C GLU A 326 17.89 -2.92 17.28
N GLY A 327 17.27 -3.33 18.37
CA GLY A 327 16.12 -2.65 18.97
C GLY A 327 14.79 -2.88 18.24
N ILE A 328 14.76 -3.74 17.22
CA ILE A 328 13.53 -4.19 16.55
C ILE A 328 13.32 -5.67 16.88
N GLU A 329 12.55 -5.93 17.92
CA GLU A 329 12.19 -7.28 18.35
C GLU A 329 10.67 -7.41 18.38
N PHE A 330 10.15 -8.53 17.94
CA PHE A 330 8.71 -8.80 17.93
C PHE A 330 8.33 -9.70 19.10
N ARG A 331 7.27 -9.33 19.83
CA ARG A 331 6.86 -10.05 21.06
C ARG A 331 6.18 -11.38 20.84
N SER A 332 5.71 -11.65 19.63
CA SER A 332 5.08 -12.92 19.28
C SER A 332 5.18 -13.17 17.77
N ASP A 333 4.95 -14.43 17.36
CA ASP A 333 4.95 -14.82 15.96
C ASP A 333 3.72 -14.27 15.20
N HIS A 334 2.61 -14.05 15.90
CA HIS A 334 1.40 -13.44 15.34
C HIS A 334 1.50 -11.93 15.10
N TYR A 335 2.48 -11.26 15.76
CA TYR A 335 2.72 -9.83 15.52
C TYR A 335 3.26 -9.62 14.14
N GLN A 336 2.57 -8.81 13.33
CA GLN A 336 2.93 -8.52 11.96
C GLN A 336 3.36 -7.08 11.77
N MET A 337 4.21 -6.86 10.77
CA MET A 337 4.63 -5.56 10.27
C MET A 337 4.73 -5.64 8.76
N ALA A 338 4.35 -4.58 8.07
CA ALA A 338 4.54 -4.44 6.63
C ALA A 338 5.09 -3.05 6.31
N MET A 339 5.80 -2.92 5.20
CA MET A 339 6.52 -1.71 4.83
C MET A 339 6.43 -1.46 3.32
N LEU A 340 6.45 -0.19 2.94
CA LEU A 340 6.49 0.24 1.54
C LEU A 340 7.26 1.55 1.41
N SER A 341 8.14 1.65 0.40
CA SER A 341 8.83 2.88 0.00
C SER A 341 8.51 3.23 -1.44
N VAL A 342 8.15 4.50 -1.68
CA VAL A 342 7.78 5.03 -3.00
C VAL A 342 8.51 6.34 -3.26
N GLU A 343 9.09 6.48 -4.45
CA GLU A 343 9.68 7.73 -4.93
C GLU A 343 8.56 8.71 -5.36
N ASN A 344 8.50 9.88 -4.73
CA ASN A 344 7.36 10.80 -4.86
C ASN A 344 7.13 11.32 -6.28
N SER A 345 8.20 11.66 -6.99
CA SER A 345 8.13 12.30 -8.31
C SER A 345 7.77 11.35 -9.46
N THR A 346 7.93 10.04 -9.25
CA THR A 346 7.77 9.04 -10.30
C THR A 346 6.73 7.98 -9.97
N GLY A 347 6.36 7.79 -8.70
CA GLY A 347 5.54 6.69 -8.24
C GLY A 347 6.27 5.34 -8.18
N LYS A 348 7.57 5.30 -8.41
CA LYS A 348 8.36 4.07 -8.39
C LYS A 348 8.44 3.47 -7.00
N ILE A 349 8.01 2.22 -6.87
CA ILE A 349 8.15 1.46 -5.62
C ILE A 349 9.59 1.00 -5.51
N LYS A 350 10.28 1.44 -4.45
CA LYS A 350 11.70 1.13 -4.21
C LYS A 350 11.90 -0.11 -3.35
N GLY A 351 10.96 -0.39 -2.44
CA GLY A 351 11.00 -1.58 -1.60
C GLY A 351 9.61 -1.98 -1.10
N ILE A 352 9.43 -3.28 -0.87
CA ILE A 352 8.20 -3.90 -0.35
C ILE A 352 8.55 -4.90 0.75
N GLY A 353 8.14 -4.59 1.98
CA GLY A 353 8.12 -5.53 3.09
C GLY A 353 6.72 -6.10 3.27
N GLY A 354 6.43 -7.25 2.65
CA GLY A 354 5.08 -7.82 2.58
C GLY A 354 4.54 -8.44 3.87
N GLY A 355 5.36 -8.48 4.92
CA GLY A 355 5.03 -9.05 6.22
C GLY A 355 6.16 -9.88 6.80
N ARG A 356 6.08 -10.18 8.10
CA ARG A 356 7.01 -11.12 8.74
C ARG A 356 6.77 -12.53 8.20
N ASN A 357 7.82 -13.32 8.15
CA ASN A 357 7.77 -14.70 7.65
C ASN A 357 7.28 -14.82 6.19
N TYR A 358 7.53 -13.79 5.36
CA TYR A 358 7.25 -13.85 3.93
C TYR A 358 8.36 -14.64 3.24
N ASN A 359 8.32 -15.97 3.36
CA ASN A 359 9.39 -16.87 2.94
C ASN A 359 8.99 -17.79 1.77
N GLY A 360 7.82 -17.57 1.19
CA GLY A 360 7.30 -18.33 0.05
C GLY A 360 6.67 -17.43 -1.01
N ALA A 361 6.59 -17.94 -2.24
CA ALA A 361 5.96 -17.23 -3.34
C ALA A 361 4.44 -17.15 -3.20
N ARG A 362 3.85 -16.04 -3.67
CA ARG A 362 2.40 -15.80 -3.68
C ARG A 362 1.74 -15.90 -2.31
N MET A 363 2.47 -15.54 -1.26
CA MET A 363 1.91 -15.36 0.07
C MET A 363 1.06 -14.09 0.12
N PHE A 364 0.28 -13.93 1.20
CA PHE A 364 -0.50 -12.72 1.44
C PHE A 364 0.42 -11.53 1.70
N ASN A 365 0.49 -10.61 0.72
CA ASN A 365 1.34 -9.43 0.79
C ASN A 365 0.61 -8.29 1.49
N ARG A 366 0.94 -8.02 2.75
CA ARG A 366 0.27 -7.00 3.56
C ARG A 366 0.51 -5.58 3.07
N ALA A 367 1.55 -5.36 2.27
CA ALA A 367 1.80 -4.05 1.67
C ALA A 367 0.93 -3.76 0.44
N THR A 368 0.46 -4.80 -0.28
CA THR A 368 -0.26 -4.62 -1.55
C THR A 368 -1.65 -5.23 -1.59
N ASP A 369 -1.88 -6.32 -0.83
CA ASP A 369 -3.12 -7.10 -0.89
C ASP A 369 -4.04 -6.88 0.32
N MET A 370 -3.51 -6.26 1.40
CA MET A 370 -4.26 -6.01 2.62
C MET A 370 -4.98 -4.67 2.54
N TYR A 371 -6.27 -4.69 2.76
CA TYR A 371 -7.11 -3.50 2.93
C TYR A 371 -7.50 -3.35 4.39
N LYS A 372 -7.21 -2.21 4.97
CA LYS A 372 -7.46 -1.90 6.37
C LYS A 372 -7.92 -0.46 6.55
N GLN A 373 -8.55 -0.18 7.67
CA GLN A 373 -8.87 1.18 8.07
C GLN A 373 -7.57 1.95 8.33
N PRO A 374 -7.33 3.08 7.65
CA PRO A 374 -6.12 3.88 7.84
C PRO A 374 -6.12 4.65 9.17
N GLY A 375 -7.28 4.77 9.82
CA GLY A 375 -7.43 5.62 10.99
C GLY A 375 -7.00 7.05 10.69
N SER A 376 -6.43 7.72 11.67
CA SER A 376 -6.00 9.12 11.54
C SER A 376 -4.94 9.39 10.47
N SER A 377 -4.33 8.37 9.87
CA SER A 377 -3.39 8.59 8.77
C SER A 377 -4.06 9.12 7.49
N ILE A 378 -5.37 9.00 7.36
CA ILE A 378 -6.11 9.58 6.23
C ILE A 378 -6.22 11.11 6.30
N LYS A 379 -6.18 11.71 7.48
CA LYS A 379 -6.52 13.12 7.74
C LYS A 379 -5.79 14.12 6.85
N PRO A 380 -4.44 14.06 6.69
CA PRO A 380 -3.74 15.05 5.87
C PRO A 380 -4.13 14.98 4.40
N ILE A 381 -4.16 13.79 3.84
CA ILE A 381 -4.46 13.58 2.41
C ILE A 381 -5.96 13.68 2.09
N PHE A 382 -6.80 13.89 3.07
CA PHE A 382 -8.24 13.94 2.90
C PHE A 382 -8.82 15.27 3.42
N THR A 383 -9.25 15.34 4.68
CA THR A 383 -9.96 16.54 5.17
C THR A 383 -9.10 17.79 5.15
N TYR A 384 -7.82 17.71 5.54
CA TYR A 384 -6.97 18.91 5.52
C TYR A 384 -6.65 19.36 4.09
N ALA A 385 -6.29 18.43 3.21
CA ALA A 385 -6.02 18.74 1.81
C ALA A 385 -7.25 19.36 1.12
N LEU A 386 -8.42 18.75 1.30
CA LEU A 386 -9.68 19.26 0.73
C LEU A 386 -10.12 20.57 1.40
N GLY A 387 -9.81 20.79 2.67
CA GLY A 387 -10.07 22.06 3.35
C GLY A 387 -9.23 23.19 2.78
N PHE A 388 -7.95 22.96 2.50
CA PHE A 388 -7.11 23.92 1.79
C PHE A 388 -7.58 24.13 0.34
N GLU A 389 -8.05 23.06 -0.32
CA GLU A 389 -8.50 23.12 -1.70
C GLU A 389 -9.81 23.89 -1.86
N HIS A 390 -10.81 23.63 -1.02
CA HIS A 390 -12.19 24.07 -1.25
C HIS A 390 -12.73 25.08 -0.23
N LEU A 391 -12.22 25.07 1.00
CA LEU A 391 -12.71 25.96 2.05
C LEU A 391 -11.85 27.22 2.22
N GLY A 392 -10.66 27.28 1.59
CA GLY A 392 -9.77 28.41 1.74
C GLY A 392 -9.18 28.52 3.15
N TRP A 393 -8.88 27.39 3.77
CA TRP A 393 -8.20 27.39 5.05
C TRP A 393 -6.79 27.98 4.94
N ALA A 394 -6.41 28.78 5.92
CA ALA A 394 -5.01 29.12 6.17
C ALA A 394 -4.39 28.11 7.14
N THR A 395 -3.07 27.97 7.14
CA THR A 395 -2.37 27.14 8.15
C THR A 395 -2.55 27.64 9.58
N SER A 396 -2.94 28.92 9.75
CA SER A 396 -3.33 29.55 11.01
C SER A 396 -4.83 29.42 11.35
N HIS A 397 -5.56 28.55 10.64
CA HIS A 397 -6.98 28.34 10.92
C HIS A 397 -7.21 27.84 12.34
N THR A 398 -8.28 28.35 12.98
CA THR A 398 -8.73 27.94 14.31
C THR A 398 -9.88 26.98 14.16
N PHE A 399 -9.75 25.79 14.74
CA PHE A 399 -10.84 24.85 14.90
C PHE A 399 -11.54 25.02 16.24
N THR A 400 -12.82 24.69 16.30
CA THR A 400 -13.55 24.53 17.54
C THR A 400 -13.70 23.04 17.85
N ASP A 401 -12.85 22.53 18.73
CA ASP A 401 -12.91 21.14 19.19
C ASP A 401 -13.98 21.00 20.28
N ARG A 402 -15.11 20.42 19.92
CA ARG A 402 -16.26 20.20 20.79
C ARG A 402 -16.87 18.82 20.55
N PRO A 403 -17.68 18.31 21.52
CA PRO A 403 -18.45 17.08 21.29
C PRO A 403 -19.34 17.18 20.05
N ILE A 404 -19.25 16.18 19.18
CA ILE A 404 -20.16 15.93 18.06
C ILE A 404 -20.62 14.48 18.13
N LEU A 405 -21.79 14.19 17.64
CA LEU A 405 -22.32 12.83 17.66
C LEU A 405 -21.76 12.02 16.50
N ILE A 406 -21.59 10.73 16.72
CA ILE A 406 -21.35 9.77 15.64
C ILE A 406 -22.63 9.77 14.78
N PRO A 407 -22.55 9.92 13.46
CA PRO A 407 -23.71 9.93 12.58
C PRO A 407 -24.65 8.75 12.87
N HIS A 408 -25.94 9.04 12.93
CA HIS A 408 -27.01 8.06 13.19
C HIS A 408 -26.99 7.40 14.59
N THR A 409 -26.26 8.00 15.55
CA THR A 409 -26.20 7.52 16.95
C THR A 409 -26.30 8.68 17.94
N ASP A 410 -26.56 8.36 19.21
CA ASP A 410 -26.51 9.31 20.33
C ASP A 410 -25.13 9.30 21.04
N LEU A 411 -24.11 8.69 20.44
CA LEU A 411 -22.79 8.57 21.05
C LEU A 411 -21.87 9.68 20.56
N PRO A 412 -21.16 10.37 21.48
CA PRO A 412 -20.20 11.40 21.09
C PRO A 412 -18.93 10.78 20.51
N ILE A 413 -18.38 11.44 19.49
CA ILE A 413 -17.04 11.18 19.00
C ILE A 413 -16.04 11.59 20.09
N LYS A 414 -15.11 10.72 20.39
CA LYS A 414 -14.02 10.97 21.33
C LYS A 414 -12.71 11.29 20.58
N ASN A 415 -11.96 12.24 21.12
CA ASN A 415 -10.55 12.37 20.79
C ASN A 415 -9.75 11.27 21.50
N ALA A 416 -8.59 10.92 20.96
CA ALA A 416 -7.70 9.93 21.59
C ALA A 416 -7.26 10.35 23.01
N THR A 417 -7.24 11.66 23.28
CA THR A 417 -6.95 12.24 24.59
C THR A 417 -8.11 12.19 25.57
N GLU A 418 -9.29 11.74 25.12
CA GLU A 418 -10.58 11.77 25.86
C GLU A 418 -11.02 13.18 26.33
N LYS A 419 -10.45 14.23 25.73
CA LYS A 419 -10.71 15.64 26.06
C LYS A 419 -11.16 16.41 24.83
N TYR A 420 -11.82 17.55 25.09
CA TYR A 420 -12.13 18.57 24.10
C TYR A 420 -11.45 19.86 24.49
N TYR A 421 -10.88 20.55 23.52
CA TYR A 421 -9.95 21.67 23.75
C TYR A 421 -10.56 23.04 23.43
N GLY A 422 -11.80 23.11 22.93
CA GLY A 422 -12.40 24.37 22.50
C GLY A 422 -11.74 24.94 21.24
N ASP A 423 -11.53 26.25 21.20
CA ASP A 423 -10.86 26.90 20.08
C ASP A 423 -9.37 26.60 20.12
N ILE A 424 -8.86 25.99 19.04
CA ILE A 424 -7.51 25.45 18.97
C ILE A 424 -6.89 25.65 17.59
N SER A 425 -5.58 25.90 17.52
CA SER A 425 -4.89 26.04 16.24
C SER A 425 -4.92 24.75 15.40
N MET A 426 -4.95 24.91 14.09
CA MET A 426 -4.88 23.79 13.14
C MET A 426 -3.63 22.94 13.35
N ASN A 427 -2.47 23.56 13.57
CA ASN A 427 -1.21 22.84 13.78
C ASN A 427 -1.26 21.95 15.02
N TYR A 428 -1.78 22.47 16.15
CA TYR A 428 -1.88 21.67 17.36
C TYR A 428 -2.95 20.58 17.23
N ALA A 429 -4.12 20.89 16.66
CA ALA A 429 -5.18 19.91 16.41
C ALA A 429 -4.70 18.78 15.51
N PHE A 430 -3.88 19.11 14.49
CA PHE A 430 -3.25 18.14 13.62
C PHE A 430 -2.18 17.31 14.36
N GLY A 431 -1.32 17.96 15.12
CA GLY A 431 -0.20 17.34 15.85
C GLY A 431 -0.66 16.28 16.85
N ILE A 432 -1.68 16.58 17.65
CA ILE A 432 -2.31 15.63 18.58
C ILE A 432 -3.43 14.81 17.95
N SER A 433 -3.67 15.01 16.65
CA SER A 433 -4.56 14.19 15.83
C SER A 433 -6.02 14.18 16.28
N LEU A 434 -6.60 15.35 16.61
CA LEU A 434 -8.01 15.47 17.02
C LEU A 434 -8.98 14.92 15.96
N ASN A 435 -10.09 14.38 16.44
CA ASN A 435 -11.12 13.73 15.58
C ASN A 435 -12.24 14.70 15.22
N THR A 436 -12.74 15.46 16.20
CA THR A 436 -13.96 16.28 15.99
C THR A 436 -13.73 17.42 14.99
N PRO A 437 -12.57 18.12 14.95
CA PRO A 437 -12.35 19.17 13.95
C PRO A 437 -12.36 18.65 12.51
N VAL A 438 -11.78 17.49 12.27
CA VAL A 438 -11.72 16.95 10.89
C VAL A 438 -13.06 16.41 10.41
N MET A 439 -13.91 15.91 11.32
CA MET A 439 -15.26 15.48 10.95
C MET A 439 -16.16 16.68 10.61
N GLN A 440 -16.08 17.76 11.42
CA GLN A 440 -16.77 19.01 11.13
C GLN A 440 -16.23 19.63 9.82
N GLY A 441 -14.91 19.59 9.62
CA GLY A 441 -14.30 20.04 8.38
C GLY A 441 -14.80 19.30 7.16
N LEU A 442 -14.97 17.97 7.23
CA LEU A 442 -15.52 17.20 6.11
C LEU A 442 -17.00 17.53 5.86
N GLU A 443 -17.78 17.78 6.90
CA GLU A 443 -19.17 18.23 6.75
C GLU A 443 -19.23 19.55 5.97
N ASN A 444 -18.40 20.53 6.35
CA ASN A 444 -18.31 21.79 5.61
C ASN A 444 -17.82 21.60 4.15
N ILE A 445 -16.93 20.64 3.90
CA ILE A 445 -16.50 20.28 2.52
C ILE A 445 -17.69 19.70 1.74
N PHE A 446 -18.52 18.86 2.34
CA PHE A 446 -19.73 18.34 1.70
C PHE A 446 -20.72 19.45 1.36
N GLU A 447 -20.86 20.46 2.23
CA GLU A 447 -21.76 21.60 2.01
C GLU A 447 -21.25 22.50 0.88
N VAL A 448 -19.95 22.79 0.81
CA VAL A 448 -19.36 23.74 -0.12
C VAL A 448 -19.02 23.09 -1.47
N ALA A 449 -18.38 21.93 -1.45
CA ALA A 449 -17.88 21.28 -2.66
C ALA A 449 -18.77 20.14 -3.17
N GLY A 450 -19.66 19.62 -2.33
CA GLY A 450 -20.55 18.49 -2.64
C GLY A 450 -19.90 17.12 -2.42
N LYS A 451 -20.72 16.11 -2.15
CA LYS A 451 -20.25 14.72 -1.95
C LYS A 451 -19.68 14.11 -3.22
N GLU A 452 -20.18 14.50 -4.40
CA GLU A 452 -19.69 14.04 -5.71
C GLU A 452 -18.21 14.43 -5.92
N THR A 453 -17.84 15.65 -5.52
CA THR A 453 -16.44 16.12 -5.58
C THR A 453 -15.55 15.24 -4.71
N VAL A 454 -16.01 14.90 -3.50
CA VAL A 454 -15.26 14.03 -2.59
C VAL A 454 -15.19 12.59 -3.12
N SER A 455 -16.28 12.05 -3.69
CA SER A 455 -16.29 10.73 -4.32
C SER A 455 -15.30 10.68 -5.50
N LYS A 456 -15.31 11.74 -6.32
CA LYS A 456 -14.36 11.85 -7.43
C LYS A 456 -12.91 11.92 -6.94
N TYR A 457 -12.65 12.68 -5.88
CA TYR A 457 -11.32 12.77 -5.28
C TYR A 457 -10.81 11.40 -4.81
N LEU A 458 -11.63 10.61 -4.12
CA LEU A 458 -11.28 9.25 -3.70
C LEU A 458 -11.02 8.31 -4.87
N ALA A 459 -11.82 8.43 -5.94
CA ALA A 459 -11.63 7.67 -7.17
C ALA A 459 -10.33 8.08 -7.90
N ASP A 460 -10.02 9.38 -7.92
CA ASP A 460 -8.81 9.93 -8.53
C ASP A 460 -7.53 9.49 -7.78
N LEU A 461 -7.61 9.22 -6.48
CA LEU A 461 -6.58 8.58 -5.67
C LEU A 461 -6.53 7.05 -5.82
N ASN A 462 -7.36 6.49 -6.67
CA ASN A 462 -7.47 5.04 -6.91
C ASN A 462 -7.78 4.22 -5.63
N PHE A 463 -8.60 4.79 -4.71
CA PHE A 463 -9.07 4.08 -3.51
C PHE A 463 -10.16 3.09 -3.91
N THR A 464 -9.73 1.90 -4.33
CA THR A 464 -10.58 0.90 -4.99
C THR A 464 -11.72 0.40 -4.11
N HIS A 465 -11.48 0.23 -2.81
CA HIS A 465 -12.51 -0.20 -1.86
C HIS A 465 -13.53 0.89 -1.47
N MET A 466 -13.27 2.15 -1.88
CA MET A 466 -14.22 3.25 -1.67
C MET A 466 -15.19 3.44 -2.84
N LYS A 467 -14.97 2.76 -3.96
CA LYS A 467 -15.85 2.84 -5.14
C LYS A 467 -17.26 2.39 -4.76
N ASP A 468 -18.24 3.21 -5.12
CA ASP A 468 -19.68 2.95 -4.91
C ASP A 468 -20.11 2.75 -3.45
N LYS A 469 -19.27 3.13 -2.48
CA LYS A 469 -19.61 3.09 -1.06
C LYS A 469 -20.46 4.30 -0.65
N ILE A 470 -21.44 4.02 0.21
CA ILE A 470 -22.18 5.08 0.92
C ILE A 470 -21.40 5.39 2.19
N TYR A 471 -21.12 6.66 2.43
CA TYR A 471 -20.32 7.12 3.56
C TYR A 471 -20.84 8.44 4.14
N ASP A 472 -20.44 8.71 5.36
CA ASP A 472 -20.67 9.95 6.10
C ASP A 472 -19.34 10.55 6.60
N THR A 473 -19.40 11.45 7.57
CA THR A 473 -18.21 12.15 8.09
C THR A 473 -17.23 11.26 8.85
N GLN A 474 -17.56 10.00 9.19
CA GLN A 474 -16.63 9.08 9.87
C GLN A 474 -15.40 8.75 9.01
N ILE A 475 -15.51 8.82 7.69
CA ILE A 475 -14.37 8.60 6.81
C ILE A 475 -13.26 9.64 7.00
N ALA A 476 -13.57 10.83 7.56
CA ALA A 476 -12.58 11.86 7.87
C ALA A 476 -11.51 11.39 8.88
N ILE A 477 -11.85 10.43 9.72
CA ILE A 477 -10.97 9.84 10.72
C ILE A 477 -10.49 8.43 10.33
N GLY A 478 -10.77 8.02 9.09
CA GLY A 478 -10.45 6.68 8.58
C GLY A 478 -11.33 5.58 9.18
N GLY A 479 -12.54 5.94 9.62
CA GLY A 479 -13.54 5.01 10.08
C GLY A 479 -14.28 4.31 8.94
N TYR A 480 -15.11 3.31 9.27
CA TYR A 480 -15.88 2.57 8.27
C TYR A 480 -16.74 3.53 7.40
N PRO A 481 -16.84 3.30 6.09
CA PRO A 481 -16.31 2.19 5.31
C PRO A 481 -14.92 2.44 4.67
N MET A 482 -14.11 3.35 5.21
CA MET A 482 -12.78 3.67 4.67
C MET A 482 -11.83 2.49 4.87
N GLU A 483 -11.47 1.83 3.79
CA GLU A 483 -10.46 0.79 3.74
C GLU A 483 -9.51 1.07 2.57
N VAL A 484 -8.21 1.05 2.84
CA VAL A 484 -7.17 1.33 1.85
C VAL A 484 -6.04 0.32 1.97
N SER A 485 -5.38 0.03 0.86
CA SER A 485 -4.11 -0.68 0.88
C SER A 485 -2.96 0.28 1.18
N MET A 486 -1.83 -0.26 1.64
CA MET A 486 -0.62 0.54 1.87
C MET A 486 -0.13 1.19 0.57
N LYS A 487 -0.25 0.49 -0.57
CA LYS A 487 0.08 1.00 -1.90
C LYS A 487 -0.77 2.22 -2.28
N GLU A 488 -2.09 2.16 -2.08
CA GLU A 488 -3.00 3.28 -2.34
C GLU A 488 -2.68 4.48 -1.43
N LEU A 489 -2.46 4.22 -0.14
CA LEU A 489 -2.11 5.25 0.83
C LEU A 489 -0.76 5.92 0.48
N ALA A 490 0.23 5.16 0.03
CA ALA A 490 1.53 5.69 -0.39
C ALA A 490 1.41 6.62 -1.59
N GLY A 491 0.63 6.25 -2.62
CA GLY A 491 0.38 7.10 -3.76
C GLY A 491 -0.30 8.41 -3.38
N ALA A 492 -1.27 8.36 -2.47
CA ALA A 492 -1.96 9.54 -1.98
C ALA A 492 -1.05 10.49 -1.16
N TYR A 493 -0.12 9.94 -0.38
CA TYR A 493 0.88 10.75 0.32
C TYR A 493 1.92 11.32 -0.63
N SER A 494 2.47 10.52 -1.55
CA SER A 494 3.44 10.96 -2.55
C SER A 494 2.93 12.15 -3.36
N MET A 495 1.64 12.22 -3.65
CA MET A 495 0.97 13.33 -4.32
C MET A 495 1.22 14.67 -3.61
N LEU A 496 1.24 14.70 -2.27
CA LEU A 496 1.47 15.94 -1.52
C LEU A 496 2.87 16.53 -1.80
N TYR A 497 3.86 15.65 -1.98
CA TYR A 497 5.26 16.02 -2.21
C TYR A 497 5.59 16.15 -3.70
N ASN A 498 4.64 15.79 -4.56
CA ASN A 498 4.70 15.88 -6.01
C ASN A 498 3.73 16.94 -6.56
N LYS A 499 3.64 18.11 -5.93
CA LYS A 499 2.86 19.27 -6.38
C LYS A 499 1.37 18.97 -6.62
N GLY A 500 0.79 18.06 -5.86
CA GLY A 500 -0.61 17.63 -6.03
C GLY A 500 -0.87 16.66 -7.17
N GLN A 501 0.19 16.20 -7.84
CA GLN A 501 0.12 15.25 -8.92
C GLN A 501 0.19 13.83 -8.38
N TYR A 502 -0.89 13.08 -8.51
CA TYR A 502 -0.94 11.66 -8.19
C TYR A 502 -0.31 10.83 -9.30
N ILE A 503 0.56 9.91 -8.93
CA ILE A 503 1.10 8.89 -9.82
C ILE A 503 0.85 7.54 -9.14
N GLU A 504 0.22 6.60 -9.85
CA GLU A 504 -0.04 5.27 -9.30
C GLU A 504 1.28 4.57 -8.97
N PRO A 505 1.50 4.13 -7.72
CA PRO A 505 2.73 3.42 -7.37
C PRO A 505 2.89 2.13 -8.17
N HIS A 506 4.09 1.91 -8.74
CA HIS A 506 4.37 0.79 -9.64
C HIS A 506 5.77 0.21 -9.44
N THR A 507 5.91 -1.08 -9.73
CA THR A 507 7.18 -1.81 -9.56
C THR A 507 7.99 -1.92 -10.84
N ILE A 508 7.33 -1.80 -12.00
CA ILE A 508 7.92 -2.08 -13.32
C ILE A 508 8.25 -0.77 -14.03
N SER A 509 9.44 -0.69 -14.65
CA SER A 509 9.81 0.41 -15.54
C SER A 509 9.66 0.04 -17.02
N LYS A 510 9.96 -1.20 -17.39
CA LYS A 510 9.76 -1.72 -18.74
C LYS A 510 9.76 -3.24 -18.79
N ILE A 511 9.12 -3.79 -19.81
CA ILE A 511 9.12 -5.21 -20.16
C ILE A 511 9.63 -5.35 -21.60
N VAL A 512 10.50 -6.33 -21.83
CA VAL A 512 11.04 -6.66 -23.15
C VAL A 512 10.72 -8.12 -23.44
N TYR A 513 10.02 -8.39 -24.53
CA TYR A 513 9.74 -9.74 -25.00
C TYR A 513 10.91 -10.35 -25.77
N SER A 514 10.89 -11.65 -26.00
CA SER A 514 11.88 -12.38 -26.81
C SER A 514 11.97 -11.90 -28.26
N ASN A 515 10.90 -11.34 -28.80
CA ASN A 515 10.84 -10.72 -30.13
C ASN A 515 11.32 -9.25 -30.16
N GLU A 516 11.96 -8.77 -29.09
CA GLU A 516 12.40 -7.38 -28.89
C GLU A 516 11.28 -6.32 -28.81
N GLU A 517 10.02 -6.73 -28.71
CA GLU A 517 8.93 -5.81 -28.39
C GLU A 517 9.11 -5.25 -27.00
N ILE A 518 9.08 -3.92 -26.86
CA ILE A 518 9.28 -3.22 -25.60
C ILE A 518 7.97 -2.59 -25.16
N ILE A 519 7.54 -2.94 -23.95
CA ILE A 519 6.42 -2.28 -23.25
C ILE A 519 7.02 -1.43 -22.13
N ILE A 520 6.73 -0.14 -22.15
CA ILE A 520 7.09 0.79 -21.09
C ILE A 520 5.81 1.00 -20.27
N ASP A 521 5.90 0.79 -18.97
CA ASP A 521 4.76 1.07 -18.09
C ASP A 521 4.45 2.57 -18.09
N LYS A 522 3.16 2.87 -18.19
CA LYS A 522 2.63 4.24 -18.11
C LYS A 522 1.67 4.29 -16.93
N PRO A 523 2.17 4.55 -15.73
CA PRO A 523 1.31 4.61 -14.57
C PRO A 523 0.27 5.70 -14.71
N ASN A 524 -0.90 5.50 -14.09
CA ASN A 524 -1.92 6.52 -14.03
C ASN A 524 -1.36 7.78 -13.37
N ASN A 525 -1.38 8.88 -14.11
CA ASN A 525 -0.83 10.17 -13.69
C ASN A 525 -1.90 11.25 -13.82
N LYS A 526 -2.21 11.95 -12.72
CA LYS A 526 -3.31 12.88 -12.67
C LYS A 526 -3.07 14.00 -11.67
N GLN A 527 -3.39 15.23 -12.05
CA GLN A 527 -3.50 16.34 -11.10
C GLN A 527 -4.76 16.15 -10.26
N VAL A 528 -4.61 15.90 -8.98
CA VAL A 528 -5.70 15.58 -8.05
C VAL A 528 -5.94 16.71 -7.05
N LEU A 529 -4.88 17.39 -6.62
CA LEU A 529 -4.92 18.62 -5.81
C LEU A 529 -4.20 19.74 -6.53
N SER A 530 -4.52 20.99 -6.20
CA SER A 530 -3.66 22.11 -6.58
C SER A 530 -2.30 22.01 -5.89
N GLU A 531 -1.25 22.53 -6.51
CA GLU A 531 0.09 22.61 -5.93
C GLU A 531 0.06 23.34 -4.59
N GLU A 532 -0.78 24.37 -4.49
CA GLU A 532 -0.96 25.18 -3.29
C GLU A 532 -1.54 24.35 -2.13
N ALA A 533 -2.63 23.60 -2.35
CA ALA A 533 -3.25 22.79 -1.31
C ALA A 533 -2.34 21.64 -0.86
N ALA A 534 -1.64 21.01 -1.82
CA ALA A 534 -0.63 19.99 -1.51
C ALA A 534 0.48 20.60 -0.63
N TYR A 535 1.05 21.74 -1.02
CA TYR A 535 2.08 22.45 -0.25
C TYR A 535 1.60 22.79 1.16
N LEU A 536 0.42 23.40 1.31
CA LEU A 536 -0.12 23.78 2.62
C LEU A 536 -0.30 22.56 3.53
N THR A 537 -0.71 21.42 2.96
CA THR A 537 -0.81 20.16 3.71
C THR A 537 0.57 19.67 4.17
N THR A 538 1.61 19.83 3.34
CA THR A 538 2.97 19.42 3.76
C THR A 538 3.47 20.20 4.97
N ARG A 539 3.05 21.43 5.16
CA ARG A 539 3.45 22.22 6.34
C ARG A 539 2.95 21.57 7.62
N LEU A 540 1.70 21.10 7.64
CA LEU A 540 1.15 20.39 8.81
C LEU A 540 1.89 19.08 9.08
N THR A 541 2.16 18.28 8.02
CA THR A 541 2.86 17.00 8.16
C THR A 541 4.32 17.19 8.60
N LYS A 542 4.97 18.29 8.23
CA LYS A 542 6.31 18.66 8.71
C LYS A 542 6.29 19.02 10.19
N GLU A 543 5.34 19.85 10.60
CA GLU A 543 5.17 20.25 11.99
C GLU A 543 4.88 19.06 12.92
N ALA A 544 4.15 18.05 12.45
CA ALA A 544 3.87 16.84 13.23
C ALA A 544 5.13 16.04 13.58
N VAL A 545 6.20 16.16 12.80
CA VAL A 545 7.51 15.54 13.08
C VAL A 545 8.40 16.46 13.88
N ASN A 546 8.40 17.77 13.57
CA ASN A 546 9.32 18.72 14.19
C ASN A 546 8.99 19.04 15.65
N ASN A 547 7.72 18.92 16.03
CA ASN A 547 7.23 19.24 17.34
C ASN A 547 6.92 17.98 18.16
N ASN A 548 7.14 18.06 19.46
CA ASN A 548 6.86 16.95 20.37
C ASN A 548 5.39 16.96 20.82
N TYR A 549 4.52 16.46 19.96
CA TYR A 549 3.07 16.34 20.20
C TYR A 549 2.66 14.98 20.81
N ASP A 550 3.56 14.25 21.45
CA ASP A 550 3.31 12.88 21.95
C ASP A 550 2.83 11.88 20.87
N ASN A 551 3.11 12.18 19.60
CA ASN A 551 2.74 11.34 18.48
C ASN A 551 3.83 10.32 18.10
N TYR A 552 4.91 10.24 18.88
CA TYR A 552 6.05 9.34 18.71
C TYR A 552 6.89 9.56 17.44
N MET A 553 6.64 10.64 16.69
CA MET A 553 7.33 10.94 15.42
C MET A 553 8.54 11.84 15.60
N TYR A 554 8.68 12.51 16.72
CA TYR A 554 9.81 13.42 16.98
C TYR A 554 11.18 12.75 16.81
N SER A 555 11.27 11.45 17.08
CA SER A 555 12.48 10.66 16.83
C SER A 555 12.88 10.54 15.37
N LEU A 556 11.99 10.92 14.43
CA LEU A 556 12.26 10.95 12.99
C LEU A 556 12.79 12.29 12.50
N LYS A 557 12.87 13.31 13.37
CA LYS A 557 13.45 14.61 13.03
C LYS A 557 14.88 14.43 12.54
N SER A 558 15.21 15.10 11.44
CA SER A 558 16.50 15.00 10.74
C SER A 558 17.01 16.37 10.33
N ASP A 559 18.25 16.40 9.82
CA ASP A 559 18.86 17.59 9.23
C ASP A 559 18.24 17.98 7.88
N TYR A 560 17.42 17.09 7.33
CA TYR A 560 16.59 17.31 6.14
C TYR A 560 15.11 17.26 6.52
N PRO A 561 14.21 17.83 5.69
CA PRO A 561 12.79 17.83 5.97
C PRO A 561 12.20 16.42 6.01
N VAL A 562 11.55 16.09 7.12
CA VAL A 562 10.74 14.88 7.27
C VAL A 562 9.31 15.30 7.58
N TYR A 563 8.38 14.67 6.90
CA TYR A 563 6.94 14.89 6.97
C TYR A 563 6.25 13.63 7.47
N GLY A 564 5.23 13.75 8.31
CA GLY A 564 4.67 12.53 8.80
C GLY A 564 3.26 12.61 9.37
N LYS A 565 2.69 11.44 9.57
CA LYS A 565 1.42 11.23 10.25
C LYS A 565 1.32 9.81 10.80
N THR A 566 0.72 9.68 11.97
CA THR A 566 0.33 8.41 12.58
C THR A 566 -1.14 8.10 12.33
N GLY A 567 -1.48 6.81 12.31
CA GLY A 567 -2.85 6.31 12.27
C GLY A 567 -3.03 5.16 13.24
N THR A 568 -4.25 5.02 13.77
CA THR A 568 -4.62 3.91 14.65
C THR A 568 -6.08 3.58 14.38
N SER A 569 -6.39 2.29 14.25
CA SER A 569 -7.75 1.76 14.32
C SER A 569 -7.87 0.82 15.52
N ASP A 570 -9.10 0.62 16.01
CA ASP A 570 -9.40 -0.28 17.11
C ASP A 570 -10.32 -1.42 16.67
N TYR A 571 -10.54 -2.37 17.56
CA TYR A 571 -11.45 -3.50 17.29
C TYR A 571 -12.92 -3.13 17.41
N GLY A 572 -13.25 -1.97 17.96
CA GLY A 572 -14.62 -1.59 18.27
C GLY A 572 -15.33 -2.67 19.11
N ILE A 573 -16.61 -2.89 18.82
CA ILE A 573 -17.42 -3.89 19.53
C ILE A 573 -17.01 -5.34 19.21
N TYR A 574 -16.35 -5.58 18.08
CA TYR A 574 -15.95 -6.94 17.68
C TYR A 574 -14.86 -7.52 18.57
N GLY A 575 -14.05 -6.68 19.21
CA GLY A 575 -13.01 -7.13 20.14
C GLY A 575 -13.57 -7.94 21.33
N ARG A 576 -14.81 -7.66 21.74
CA ARG A 576 -15.45 -8.32 22.91
C ARG A 576 -15.65 -9.82 22.73
N GLU A 577 -15.84 -10.29 21.50
CA GLU A 577 -15.96 -11.72 21.19
C GLU A 577 -14.66 -12.48 21.49
N TYR A 578 -13.54 -11.79 21.40
CA TYR A 578 -12.19 -12.32 21.59
C TYR A 578 -11.55 -11.93 22.92
N ASP A 579 -12.34 -11.38 23.86
CA ASP A 579 -11.87 -10.90 25.17
C ASP A 579 -10.84 -9.75 25.05
N ILE A 580 -10.90 -8.98 23.95
CA ILE A 580 -10.04 -7.83 23.70
C ILE A 580 -10.63 -6.61 24.40
N PRO A 581 -9.81 -5.81 25.14
CA PRO A 581 -10.29 -4.62 25.82
C PRO A 581 -10.90 -3.59 24.88
N ASP A 582 -11.96 -2.91 25.33
CA ASP A 582 -12.57 -1.82 24.56
C ASP A 582 -11.53 -0.73 24.24
N GLY A 583 -11.49 -0.27 22.99
CA GLY A 583 -10.50 0.71 22.52
C GLY A 583 -9.08 0.19 22.30
N ALA A 584 -8.88 -1.12 22.45
CA ALA A 584 -7.57 -1.72 22.13
C ALA A 584 -7.23 -1.56 20.64
N ALA A 585 -6.01 -1.09 20.36
CA ALA A 585 -5.58 -0.83 19.00
C ALA A 585 -5.43 -2.14 18.21
N LYS A 586 -6.04 -2.16 17.04
CA LYS A 586 -5.98 -3.24 16.05
C LYS A 586 -4.85 -3.04 15.07
N ASP A 587 -4.82 -1.87 14.46
CA ASP A 587 -3.84 -1.51 13.45
C ASP A 587 -3.18 -0.19 13.84
N ARG A 588 -1.87 -0.07 13.64
CA ARG A 588 -1.15 1.18 13.76
C ARG A 588 -0.34 1.46 12.51
N TRP A 589 -0.50 2.65 11.99
CA TRP A 589 0.18 3.17 10.81
C TRP A 589 1.15 4.28 11.21
N MET A 590 2.25 4.38 10.51
CA MET A 590 3.13 5.53 10.55
C MET A 590 3.67 5.81 9.16
N ILE A 591 3.50 7.04 8.73
CA ILE A 591 4.02 7.53 7.47
C ILE A 591 5.14 8.51 7.79
N ALA A 592 6.27 8.35 7.12
CA ALA A 592 7.36 9.32 7.14
C ALA A 592 7.84 9.53 5.71
N SER A 593 7.70 10.75 5.24
CA SER A 593 8.13 11.15 3.91
C SER A 593 9.29 12.14 3.99
N SER A 594 10.18 12.08 3.03
CA SER A 594 11.11 13.15 2.68
C SER A 594 10.57 13.88 1.43
N PRO A 595 11.19 14.95 0.95
CA PRO A 595 10.84 15.51 -0.35
C PRO A 595 10.94 14.50 -1.50
N THR A 596 11.77 13.47 -1.36
CA THR A 596 12.05 12.48 -2.42
C THR A 596 11.22 11.20 -2.28
N TYR A 597 11.00 10.71 -1.05
CA TYR A 597 10.41 9.40 -0.79
C TYR A 597 9.24 9.47 0.18
N THR A 598 8.29 8.57 0.02
CA THR A 598 7.23 8.30 0.98
C THR A 598 7.36 6.89 1.51
N ASN A 599 7.52 6.77 2.82
CA ASN A 599 7.65 5.50 3.53
C ASN A 599 6.45 5.27 4.44
N ILE A 600 5.89 4.06 4.37
CA ILE A 600 4.79 3.64 5.22
C ILE A 600 5.17 2.37 5.97
N VAL A 601 4.87 2.35 7.26
CA VAL A 601 4.92 1.16 8.10
C VAL A 601 3.57 0.94 8.75
N TRP A 602 3.10 -0.29 8.66
CA TRP A 602 1.97 -0.81 9.39
C TRP A 602 2.43 -1.87 10.39
N GLU A 603 1.83 -1.90 11.56
CA GLU A 603 1.95 -2.97 12.55
C GLU A 603 0.58 -3.38 13.07
N GLY A 604 0.41 -4.67 13.36
CA GLY A 604 -0.86 -5.22 13.83
C GLY A 604 -0.88 -6.73 13.85
N PHE A 605 -2.11 -7.27 13.78
CA PHE A 605 -2.37 -8.71 13.75
C PHE A 605 -3.30 -9.02 12.58
N ASP A 606 -3.11 -10.20 11.97
CA ASP A 606 -3.98 -10.63 10.87
C ASP A 606 -5.39 -10.93 11.37
N GLU A 607 -5.49 -11.58 12.53
CA GLU A 607 -6.74 -11.99 13.15
C GLU A 607 -6.71 -11.84 14.67
N ALA A 608 -7.87 -11.75 15.28
CA ALA A 608 -8.06 -11.81 16.71
C ALA A 608 -8.11 -13.28 17.16
N ILE A 609 -7.33 -13.65 18.19
CA ILE A 609 -7.30 -15.00 18.75
C ILE A 609 -7.74 -14.94 20.21
N LYS A 610 -8.79 -15.69 20.54
CA LYS A 610 -9.34 -15.70 21.90
C LYS A 610 -8.33 -16.30 22.89
N GLY A 611 -8.08 -15.58 23.97
CA GLY A 611 -7.12 -15.99 25.00
C GLY A 611 -5.67 -15.58 24.70
N GLU A 612 -5.39 -14.95 23.56
CA GLU A 612 -4.08 -14.41 23.21
C GLU A 612 -4.12 -12.88 23.12
N THR A 613 -2.96 -12.25 23.35
CA THR A 613 -2.83 -10.79 23.20
C THR A 613 -2.59 -10.44 21.75
N THR A 614 -3.64 -10.51 20.93
CA THR A 614 -3.61 -10.17 19.50
C THR A 614 -4.10 -8.74 19.23
N TRP A 615 -3.76 -7.80 20.09
CA TRP A 615 -3.95 -6.36 19.93
C TRP A 615 -2.69 -5.60 20.32
N LEU A 616 -2.53 -4.37 19.83
CA LEU A 616 -1.36 -3.54 20.11
C LEU A 616 -1.52 -2.84 21.47
N THR A 617 -0.59 -3.11 22.35
CA THR A 617 -0.58 -2.61 23.74
C THR A 617 0.13 -1.25 23.86
N ASN A 618 0.03 -0.61 25.03
CA ASN A 618 0.82 0.59 25.33
C ASN A 618 2.33 0.30 25.36
N ASN A 619 2.73 -0.92 25.72
CA ASN A 619 4.13 -1.32 25.66
C ASN A 619 4.64 -1.35 24.21
N ASP A 620 3.83 -1.86 23.26
CA ASP A 620 4.17 -1.81 21.83
C ASP A 620 4.28 -0.36 21.34
N LEU A 621 3.39 0.53 21.81
CA LEU A 621 3.46 1.95 21.49
C LEU A 621 4.76 2.60 21.98
N ASN A 622 5.15 2.32 23.24
CA ASN A 622 6.38 2.85 23.84
C ASN A 622 7.66 2.30 23.17
N ARG A 623 7.64 1.07 22.67
CA ARG A 623 8.76 0.49 21.91
C ARG A 623 8.95 1.17 20.56
N ASN A 624 7.90 1.73 20.00
CA ASN A 624 7.87 2.56 18.79
C ASN A 624 8.60 1.91 17.61
N LEU A 625 8.30 0.64 17.34
CA LEU A 625 8.99 -0.14 16.29
C LEU A 625 8.81 0.50 14.89
N ARG A 626 7.67 1.15 14.65
CA ARG A 626 7.40 1.85 13.38
C ARG A 626 8.40 2.97 13.12
N ALA A 627 8.65 3.82 14.13
CA ALA A 627 9.59 4.92 13.98
C ALA A 627 11.03 4.41 13.82
N LYS A 628 11.40 3.33 14.54
CA LYS A 628 12.72 2.69 14.36
C LYS A 628 12.89 2.14 12.96
N ALA A 629 11.88 1.41 12.47
CA ALA A 629 11.89 0.87 11.11
C ALA A 629 11.98 1.98 10.05
N LEU A 630 11.20 3.06 10.22
CA LEU A 630 11.25 4.21 9.31
C LEU A 630 12.60 4.94 9.35
N ARG A 631 13.22 5.06 10.54
CA ARG A 631 14.55 5.66 10.68
C ARG A 631 15.59 4.88 9.86
N GLU A 632 15.59 3.56 9.99
CA GLU A 632 16.49 2.68 9.24
C GLU A 632 16.34 2.83 7.72
N ILE A 633 15.14 3.02 7.22
CA ILE A 633 14.89 3.24 5.79
C ILE A 633 15.31 4.64 5.36
N LEU A 634 14.94 5.68 6.12
CA LEU A 634 15.31 7.06 5.83
C LEU A 634 16.84 7.25 5.82
N ASP A 635 17.57 6.53 6.68
CA ASP A 635 19.04 6.60 6.74
C ASP A 635 19.72 5.94 5.54
N ILE A 636 19.05 5.01 4.86
CA ILE A 636 19.51 4.46 3.57
C ILE A 636 19.16 5.41 2.43
N GLU A 637 17.96 5.94 2.41
CA GLU A 637 17.50 6.86 1.37
C GLU A 637 18.28 8.18 1.37
N HIS A 638 18.76 8.60 2.55
CA HIS A 638 19.50 9.85 2.76
C HIS A 638 20.72 9.59 3.65
N PRO A 639 21.74 8.91 3.13
CA PRO A 639 22.93 8.58 3.90
C PRO A 639 23.66 9.86 4.31
N ASN A 640 24.12 9.88 5.57
CA ASN A 640 24.91 10.99 6.12
C ASN A 640 26.35 10.90 5.59
N ASN A 641 26.50 11.06 4.29
CA ASN A 641 27.82 11.17 3.66
C ASN A 641 28.02 12.62 3.20
N LYS A 642 29.20 13.18 3.43
CA LYS A 642 29.53 14.57 3.09
C LYS A 642 29.56 14.85 1.58
N GLU A 643 29.34 13.84 0.74
CA GLU A 643 29.41 13.93 -0.72
C GLU A 643 28.04 14.15 -1.37
N GLU A 644 26.95 13.84 -0.67
CA GLU A 644 25.59 14.06 -1.15
C GLU A 644 24.88 15.18 -0.36
N GLU A 645 24.32 16.14 -1.10
CA GLU A 645 23.54 17.23 -0.50
C GLU A 645 22.15 16.67 -0.09
N TYR A 646 21.75 16.90 1.16
CA TYR A 646 20.43 16.53 1.64
C TYR A 646 19.32 17.17 0.79
N PRO A 647 18.15 16.51 0.65
CA PRO A 647 17.03 17.07 -0.10
C PRO A 647 16.56 18.38 0.54
N LYS A 648 16.39 19.41 -0.31
CA LYS A 648 15.85 20.70 0.09
C LYS A 648 14.35 20.57 0.40
N ASP A 649 13.85 21.46 1.25
CA ASP A 649 12.41 21.55 1.53
C ASP A 649 11.62 21.83 0.24
N ILE A 650 10.36 21.47 0.24
CA ILE A 650 9.45 21.73 -0.88
C ILE A 650 9.30 23.22 -1.06
N GLU A 651 9.55 23.68 -2.26
CA GLU A 651 9.45 25.09 -2.61
C GLU A 651 8.01 25.61 -2.45
N ARG A 652 7.89 26.81 -1.89
CA ARG A 652 6.60 27.48 -1.74
C ARG A 652 6.07 27.93 -3.11
N PRO A 653 4.87 27.48 -3.52
CA PRO A 653 4.24 27.97 -4.75
C PRO A 653 4.01 29.47 -4.71
N GLU A 654 4.12 30.14 -5.87
CA GLU A 654 3.91 31.59 -6.00
C GLU A 654 2.50 32.02 -5.55
N ASN A 655 1.51 31.16 -5.72
CA ASN A 655 0.12 31.43 -5.32
C ASN A 655 -0.20 31.05 -3.87
N VAL A 656 0.80 30.69 -3.07
CA VAL A 656 0.67 30.59 -1.63
C VAL A 656 1.23 31.86 -1.00
N VAL A 657 0.38 32.60 -0.32
CA VAL A 657 0.72 33.88 0.29
C VAL A 657 0.53 33.85 1.79
N SER A 658 1.19 34.77 2.50
CA SER A 658 0.95 34.93 3.94
C SER A 658 -0.36 35.67 4.16
N ILE A 659 -1.06 35.33 5.25
CA ILE A 659 -2.24 36.02 5.74
C ILE A 659 -2.08 36.27 7.24
N THR A 660 -2.35 37.51 7.67
CA THR A 660 -2.46 37.86 9.08
C THR A 660 -3.90 38.26 9.36
N HIS A 661 -4.51 37.64 10.34
CA HIS A 661 -5.90 37.81 10.65
C HIS A 661 -6.16 37.73 12.17
N MET A 662 -7.36 38.07 12.59
CA MET A 662 -7.79 37.91 14.00
C MET A 662 -7.96 36.43 14.30
N ALA A 663 -7.34 35.93 15.36
CA ALA A 663 -7.47 34.58 15.85
C ALA A 663 -8.94 34.21 16.10
N GLY A 664 -9.30 32.96 15.85
CA GLY A 664 -10.66 32.43 16.11
C GLY A 664 -11.72 32.90 15.12
N THR A 665 -11.35 33.58 14.02
CA THR A 665 -12.32 34.05 13.02
C THR A 665 -12.29 33.18 11.75
N TYR A 666 -13.47 32.90 11.24
CA TYR A 666 -13.66 32.32 9.91
C TYR A 666 -15.08 32.67 9.41
N PRO A 667 -15.23 33.34 8.27
CA PRO A 667 -14.18 33.92 7.39
C PRO A 667 -13.20 34.81 8.15
N TYR A 668 -11.94 34.86 7.68
CA TYR A 668 -10.89 35.60 8.36
C TYR A 668 -11.20 37.10 8.41
N ALA A 669 -11.04 37.69 9.60
CA ALA A 669 -11.30 39.09 9.83
C ALA A 669 -9.99 39.89 10.00
N GLU A 670 -10.02 41.14 9.56
CA GLU A 670 -8.95 42.10 9.80
C GLU A 670 -8.74 42.35 11.29
N LEU A 671 -7.51 42.71 11.65
CA LEU A 671 -7.16 43.05 13.01
C LEU A 671 -7.93 44.29 13.46
N SER A 672 -8.54 44.24 14.63
CA SER A 672 -9.27 45.35 15.21
C SER A 672 -9.12 45.38 16.73
N GLY A 673 -8.82 46.58 17.32
CA GLY A 673 -8.76 46.73 18.75
C GLY A 673 -7.76 45.85 19.49
N GLU A 674 -8.21 45.14 20.52
CA GLU A 674 -7.40 44.16 21.31
C GLU A 674 -7.36 42.76 20.68
N SER A 675 -7.42 42.64 19.34
CA SER A 675 -7.39 41.33 18.67
C SER A 675 -6.02 40.68 18.75
N TYR A 676 -6.03 39.34 18.88
CA TYR A 676 -4.82 38.55 18.77
C TYR A 676 -4.52 38.25 17.30
N PRO A 677 -3.40 38.78 16.75
CA PRO A 677 -3.01 38.48 15.40
C PRO A 677 -2.47 37.07 15.29
N VAL A 678 -2.89 36.35 14.27
CA VAL A 678 -2.30 35.06 13.87
C VAL A 678 -1.90 35.14 12.40
N THR A 679 -0.75 34.56 12.09
CA THR A 679 -0.23 34.57 10.73
C THR A 679 -0.08 33.14 10.24
N GLY A 680 -0.48 32.91 9.02
CA GLY A 680 -0.35 31.63 8.35
C GLY A 680 -0.16 31.79 6.85
N LEU A 681 -0.22 30.67 6.15
CA LEU A 681 -0.15 30.56 4.71
C LEU A 681 -1.52 30.20 4.17
N ILE A 682 -1.90 30.78 3.03
CA ILE A 682 -3.19 30.59 2.37
C ILE A 682 -3.01 30.58 0.85
N LYS A 683 -3.91 29.95 0.13
CA LYS A 683 -4.01 30.14 -1.33
C LYS A 683 -4.39 31.58 -1.64
N LYS A 684 -3.66 32.22 -2.53
CA LYS A 684 -3.82 33.64 -2.89
C LYS A 684 -5.26 34.02 -3.27
N GLU A 685 -5.96 33.13 -3.94
CA GLU A 685 -7.37 33.35 -4.35
C GLU A 685 -8.35 33.50 -3.18
N TYR A 686 -8.04 32.91 -2.03
CA TYR A 686 -8.83 32.99 -0.82
C TYR A 686 -8.39 34.11 0.14
N ASN A 687 -7.23 34.73 -0.11
CA ASN A 687 -6.80 35.86 0.70
C ASN A 687 -7.55 37.13 0.29
N LYS A 688 -8.58 37.47 1.04
CA LYS A 688 -9.43 38.67 0.81
C LYS A 688 -9.08 39.82 1.76
N LEU A 689 -8.11 39.59 2.66
CA LEU A 689 -7.66 40.61 3.58
C LEU A 689 -6.51 41.41 2.95
N VAL A 690 -6.49 42.72 3.22
CA VAL A 690 -5.33 43.54 2.90
C VAL A 690 -4.22 43.13 3.86
N ASN A 691 -3.06 42.73 3.32
CA ASN A 691 -1.99 42.15 4.15
C ASN A 691 -1.25 43.27 4.88
N TYR A 692 -1.68 43.56 6.12
CA TYR A 692 -0.99 44.46 7.04
C TYR A 692 0.22 43.84 7.74
N TYR A 693 0.57 42.60 7.46
CA TYR A 693 1.60 41.85 8.14
C TYR A 693 2.97 42.57 8.11
N SER A 694 3.36 43.08 6.93
CA SER A 694 4.61 43.85 6.79
C SER A 694 4.58 45.18 7.58
N GLU A 695 3.45 45.88 7.58
CA GLU A 695 3.29 47.14 8.32
C GLU A 695 3.25 46.88 9.84
N TYR A 696 2.59 45.79 10.27
CA TYR A 696 2.48 45.44 11.70
C TYR A 696 3.82 45.01 12.28
N ILE A 697 4.60 44.16 11.60
CA ILE A 697 5.94 43.79 12.07
C ILE A 697 6.90 44.96 12.08
N HIS A 698 6.80 45.89 11.14
CA HIS A 698 7.59 47.12 11.13
C HIS A 698 7.25 48.07 12.31
N THR A 699 6.07 47.95 12.91
CA THR A 699 5.66 48.76 14.08
C THR A 699 6.05 48.13 15.41
N ILE A 700 6.51 46.88 15.43
CA ILE A 700 6.92 46.17 16.62
C ILE A 700 8.35 46.53 16.97
N ASN A 701 8.56 47.16 18.12
CA ASN A 701 9.87 47.32 18.70
C ASN A 701 10.36 45.98 19.24
N LEU A 702 11.21 45.31 18.48
CA LEU A 702 11.92 44.14 18.93
C LEU A 702 13.00 44.56 19.93
N ASN A 703 12.78 44.34 21.22
CA ASN A 703 13.81 44.52 22.24
C ASN A 703 14.57 43.20 22.40
N ALA A 704 15.78 43.15 21.91
CA ALA A 704 16.66 42.04 22.10
C ALA A 704 17.78 42.44 23.06
N THR A 705 18.25 41.49 23.85
CA THR A 705 19.40 41.62 24.75
C THR A 705 20.40 40.54 24.44
N ALA A 706 21.68 40.84 24.53
CA ALA A 706 22.70 39.82 24.37
C ALA A 706 23.75 39.95 25.48
N LYS A 707 24.11 38.83 26.11
CA LYS A 707 25.11 38.78 27.19
C LYS A 707 26.01 37.55 26.95
N TYR A 708 27.31 37.76 27.17
CA TYR A 708 28.31 36.71 27.19
C TYR A 708 28.52 36.18 28.60
N TYR A 709 28.46 34.86 28.76
CA TYR A 709 28.69 34.15 30.03
C TYR A 709 30.02 33.42 29.93
N ARG A 710 31.02 33.95 30.61
CA ARG A 710 32.41 33.47 30.50
C ARG A 710 32.64 32.10 31.14
N ASP A 711 31.92 31.80 32.18
CA ASP A 711 31.95 30.52 32.89
C ASP A 711 31.56 29.32 32.03
N ILE A 712 30.69 29.53 31.04
CA ILE A 712 30.20 28.53 30.10
C ILE A 712 30.61 28.86 28.66
N GLU A 713 31.44 29.88 28.45
CA GLU A 713 31.91 30.33 27.12
C GLU A 713 30.75 30.50 26.10
N THR A 714 29.62 31.02 26.55
CA THR A 714 28.40 31.07 25.76
C THR A 714 27.82 32.47 25.66
N VAL A 715 27.47 32.90 24.46
CA VAL A 715 26.61 34.05 24.27
C VAL A 715 25.15 33.62 24.35
N LYS A 716 24.34 34.40 25.10
CA LYS A 716 22.90 34.25 25.13
C LYS A 716 22.23 35.51 24.61
N ILE A 717 21.26 35.35 23.73
CA ILE A 717 20.48 36.41 23.13
C ILE A 717 19.02 36.19 23.54
N GLY A 718 18.45 37.15 24.23
CA GLY A 718 17.05 37.13 24.68
C GLY A 718 16.21 38.11 23.86
N PHE A 719 15.01 37.75 23.54
CA PHE A 719 14.05 38.57 22.82
C PHE A 719 12.93 38.98 23.78
N ASN A 720 12.71 40.29 23.91
CA ASN A 720 11.64 40.85 24.74
C ASN A 720 10.76 41.75 23.88
N GLY A 721 9.49 41.84 24.20
CA GLY A 721 8.56 42.78 23.52
C GLY A 721 7.95 42.31 22.22
N PHE A 722 8.17 41.08 21.83
CA PHE A 722 7.48 40.51 20.67
C PHE A 722 6.05 40.12 21.06
N PRO A 723 5.00 40.57 20.32
CA PRO A 723 3.63 40.49 20.83
C PRO A 723 3.07 39.06 20.95
N PHE A 724 3.63 38.09 20.27
CA PHE A 724 3.21 36.71 20.39
C PHE A 724 3.70 36.02 21.68
N TYR A 725 4.66 36.63 22.37
CA TYR A 725 5.21 36.08 23.60
C TYR A 725 4.66 36.77 24.87
N GLN A 726 4.08 37.95 24.71
CA GLN A 726 3.46 38.71 25.83
C GLN A 726 1.98 38.40 26.03
N ALA A 727 1.42 37.47 25.34
CA ALA A 727 0.19 36.83 25.80
C ALA A 727 0.56 36.02 27.05
N ASP A 728 0.73 36.76 28.16
CA ASP A 728 0.73 36.15 29.48
C ASP A 728 -0.53 35.28 29.63
N ALA A 729 -0.51 34.40 30.58
CA ALA A 729 -1.56 33.39 30.79
C ALA A 729 -2.98 33.98 30.84
N GLU A 730 -3.17 35.25 31.17
CA GLU A 730 -4.47 35.96 31.17
C GLU A 730 -5.00 36.22 29.74
N GLY A 731 -4.16 36.60 28.82
CA GLY A 731 -4.55 36.80 27.42
C GLY A 731 -4.93 35.50 26.70
N VAL A 732 -4.30 34.42 27.09
CA VAL A 732 -4.63 33.06 26.60
C VAL A 732 -5.94 32.53 27.19
N GLU A 733 -6.17 32.76 28.48
CA GLU A 733 -7.43 32.36 29.15
C GLU A 733 -8.67 32.99 28.49
N SER A 734 -8.55 34.18 27.92
CA SER A 734 -9.68 34.83 27.21
C SER A 734 -10.06 34.15 25.87
N LEU A 735 -9.18 33.37 25.30
CA LEU A 735 -9.46 32.53 24.10
C LEU A 735 -10.03 31.14 24.45
N ILE A 736 -9.98 30.74 25.72
CA ILE A 736 -10.52 29.50 26.22
C ILE A 736 -12.02 29.67 26.43
N ARG A 737 -12.80 29.20 25.47
CA ARG A 737 -14.23 29.00 25.72
C ARG A 737 -14.40 27.61 26.33
N PRO A 738 -14.97 27.50 27.54
CA PRO A 738 -15.25 26.21 28.13
C PRO A 738 -16.16 25.44 27.22
N THR A 739 -15.78 24.20 26.90
CA THR A 739 -16.63 23.30 26.11
C THR A 739 -17.71 22.76 27.01
N CYS A 740 -18.93 23.20 26.81
CA CYS A 740 -20.08 22.78 27.61
C CYS A 740 -20.89 21.72 26.90
N ILE A 741 -21.20 20.62 27.57
CA ILE A 741 -22.06 19.55 27.07
C ILE A 741 -23.38 19.59 27.85
N GLN A 742 -24.49 19.57 27.13
CA GLN A 742 -25.80 19.32 27.75
C GLN A 742 -25.92 17.84 28.09
N THR A 743 -26.01 17.54 29.37
CA THR A 743 -26.23 16.18 29.88
C THR A 743 -27.62 16.06 30.48
N LYS A 744 -28.11 14.83 30.73
CA LYS A 744 -29.35 14.60 31.46
C LYS A 744 -29.43 15.24 32.83
N ASN A 745 -28.31 15.63 33.40
CA ASN A 745 -28.14 16.26 34.72
C ASN A 745 -27.81 17.75 34.66
N GLY A 746 -28.00 18.41 33.52
CA GLY A 746 -27.64 19.80 33.26
C GLY A 746 -26.35 19.99 32.43
N GLU A 747 -25.99 21.24 32.22
CA GLU A 747 -24.83 21.61 31.47
C GLU A 747 -23.56 21.28 32.27
N ARG A 748 -22.65 20.53 31.66
CA ARG A 748 -21.31 20.25 32.21
C ARG A 748 -20.27 20.90 31.34
N CYS A 749 -19.58 21.89 31.89
CA CYS A 749 -18.45 22.55 31.21
C CYS A 749 -17.15 21.96 31.69
N ASP A 750 -16.29 21.57 30.72
CA ASP A 750 -14.92 21.16 31.01
C ASP A 750 -14.02 22.39 30.92
N SER A 751 -13.43 22.78 32.05
CA SER A 751 -12.42 23.85 32.11
C SER A 751 -11.05 23.31 31.63
N GLY A 752 -11.01 22.80 30.38
CA GLY A 752 -9.76 22.33 29.81
C GLY A 752 -8.69 23.42 29.83
N LYS A 753 -7.50 23.13 30.35
CA LYS A 753 -6.34 23.96 30.07
C LYS A 753 -6.08 23.90 28.59
N VAL A 754 -6.34 24.98 27.86
CA VAL A 754 -5.80 25.13 26.52
C VAL A 754 -4.29 25.21 26.67
N VAL A 755 -3.59 24.28 26.11
CA VAL A 755 -2.17 24.45 25.84
C VAL A 755 -2.11 25.41 24.67
N PHE A 756 -1.78 26.66 24.90
CA PHE A 756 -1.56 27.62 23.83
C PHE A 756 -0.42 27.08 22.98
N ASP A 757 -0.69 26.87 21.70
CA ASP A 757 0.37 26.55 20.76
C ASP A 757 1.18 27.82 20.52
N PRO A 758 2.44 27.88 20.98
CA PRO A 758 3.31 29.06 20.78
C PRO A 758 3.54 29.32 19.27
N TYR A 759 3.19 28.37 18.42
CA TYR A 759 3.19 28.51 16.94
C TYR A 759 1.90 29.09 16.43
N TYR A 760 0.91 29.27 17.27
CA TYR A 760 -0.38 29.77 16.85
C TYR A 760 -0.21 31.08 16.09
N GLY A 761 -0.28 31.01 14.78
CA GLY A 761 -0.08 32.14 13.90
C GLY A 761 1.33 32.65 13.74
N ALA A 762 2.31 32.05 14.39
CA ALA A 762 3.61 32.67 14.33
C ALA A 762 4.25 32.47 12.96
N GLY A 763 4.40 31.34 12.47
CA GLY A 763 5.26 31.17 11.32
C GLY A 763 6.52 32.05 11.36
N ALA A 764 6.80 32.64 12.54
CA ALA A 764 7.91 33.56 12.81
C ALA A 764 8.99 32.83 13.60
N THR A 765 10.23 33.03 13.17
CA THR A 765 11.40 32.42 13.78
C THR A 765 12.24 33.53 14.37
N TYR A 766 12.62 33.41 15.65
CA TYR A 766 13.65 34.28 16.25
C TYR A 766 15.00 33.92 15.63
N ALA A 767 15.75 34.90 15.17
CA ALA A 767 17.05 34.68 14.56
C ALA A 767 18.08 35.69 15.03
N ALA A 768 19.33 35.29 15.01
CA ALA A 768 20.44 36.18 15.30
C ALA A 768 21.68 35.80 14.48
N ASP A 769 22.22 36.77 13.75
CA ASP A 769 23.49 36.63 13.07
C ASP A 769 24.62 36.94 14.02
N ILE A 770 25.58 36.05 14.12
CA ILE A 770 26.76 36.18 15.01
C ILE A 770 27.96 36.58 14.17
N TYR A 771 28.66 37.61 14.64
CA TYR A 771 29.90 38.10 14.02
C TYR A 771 31.03 38.04 15.07
N VAL A 772 32.05 37.27 14.76
CA VAL A 772 33.28 37.17 15.57
C VAL A 772 34.40 37.89 14.87
N ASN A 773 35.03 38.81 15.55
CA ASN A 773 36.11 39.68 15.03
C ASN A 773 35.69 40.41 13.74
N GLY A 774 34.38 40.78 13.62
CA GLY A 774 33.83 41.49 12.49
C GLY A 774 33.47 40.62 11.31
N VAL A 775 33.69 39.31 11.40
CA VAL A 775 33.37 38.33 10.34
C VAL A 775 32.10 37.57 10.76
N TYR A 776 31.14 37.48 9.81
CA TYR A 776 29.97 36.64 10.02
C TYR A 776 30.41 35.18 10.25
N THR A 777 29.82 34.54 11.27
CA THR A 777 30.18 33.19 11.70
C THR A 777 29.02 32.21 11.50
N GLU A 778 27.84 32.54 11.96
CA GLU A 778 26.66 31.70 11.90
C GLU A 778 25.37 32.51 12.10
N THR A 779 24.25 31.92 11.69
CA THR A 779 22.92 32.38 12.06
C THR A 779 22.28 31.38 13.02
N LEU A 780 22.00 31.83 14.23
CA LEU A 780 21.17 31.11 15.21
C LEU A 780 19.71 31.32 14.89
N ASN A 781 18.88 30.30 15.06
CA ASN A 781 17.45 30.46 14.95
C ASN A 781 16.69 29.54 15.90
N SER A 782 15.50 29.98 16.32
CA SER A 782 14.57 29.19 17.12
C SER A 782 13.15 29.61 16.81
N VAL A 783 12.31 28.62 16.58
CA VAL A 783 10.88 28.84 16.33
C VAL A 783 10.09 28.96 17.63
N ASN A 784 10.59 28.41 18.73
CA ASN A 784 9.84 28.22 19.98
C ASN A 784 10.27 29.10 21.15
N TRP A 785 11.52 29.51 21.18
CA TRP A 785 12.09 30.13 22.35
C TRP A 785 12.68 31.48 22.00
N PRO A 786 12.27 32.53 22.74
CA PRO A 786 12.81 33.84 22.56
C PRO A 786 14.23 33.97 23.19
N SER A 787 14.97 32.88 23.13
CA SER A 787 16.35 32.85 23.65
C SER A 787 17.18 31.96 22.74
N LEU A 788 18.25 32.52 22.22
CA LEU A 788 19.24 31.82 21.40
C LEU A 788 20.57 31.77 22.17
N SER A 789 21.35 30.73 21.92
CA SER A 789 22.69 30.68 22.53
C SER A 789 23.63 29.90 21.62
N THR A 790 24.91 30.33 21.62
CA THR A 790 26.01 29.61 20.96
C THR A 790 27.28 29.74 21.76
N TRP A 791 28.17 28.77 21.58
CA TRP A 791 29.52 28.81 22.14
C TRP A 791 30.38 29.79 21.38
N VAL A 792 31.19 30.61 22.13
CA VAL A 792 32.14 31.55 21.55
C VAL A 792 33.44 31.51 22.33
N ASP A 793 34.57 31.33 21.63
CA ASP A 793 35.91 31.33 22.22
C ASP A 793 36.13 32.61 23.05
N PRO A 794 36.52 32.51 24.35
CA PRO A 794 36.73 33.65 25.22
C PRO A 794 37.87 34.58 24.76
N ASN A 795 38.72 34.16 23.83
CA ASN A 795 39.86 34.93 23.35
C ASN A 795 39.59 35.81 22.13
N VAL A 796 38.34 35.86 21.65
CA VAL A 796 37.98 36.72 20.52
C VAL A 796 38.06 38.20 20.88
N ASN A 797 38.49 39.02 19.92
CA ASN A 797 38.69 40.46 20.14
C ASN A 797 37.38 41.26 20.14
N SER A 798 36.40 40.82 19.41
CA SER A 798 35.09 41.44 19.35
C SER A 798 34.01 40.43 18.99
N LEU A 799 32.82 40.60 19.62
CA LEU A 799 31.64 39.80 19.38
C LEU A 799 30.48 40.77 19.13
N ARG A 800 29.74 40.55 18.04
CA ARG A 800 28.52 41.29 17.71
C ARG A 800 27.42 40.31 17.37
N ALA A 801 26.21 40.57 17.82
CA ALA A 801 25.01 39.88 17.39
C ALA A 801 23.99 40.87 16.78
N CYS A 802 23.34 40.42 15.72
CA CYS A 802 22.22 41.13 15.09
C CYS A 802 20.98 40.26 15.21
N ALA A 803 20.08 40.63 16.10
CA ALA A 803 18.85 39.90 16.35
C ALA A 803 17.70 40.41 15.47
N TYR A 804 16.97 39.49 14.89
CA TYR A 804 15.83 39.78 14.02
C TYR A 804 14.80 38.67 14.05
N ILE A 805 13.71 38.87 13.34
CA ILE A 805 12.66 37.87 13.18
C ILE A 805 12.54 37.51 11.70
N VAL A 806 12.43 36.24 11.43
CA VAL A 806 12.06 35.73 10.09
C VAL A 806 10.58 35.39 10.13
N GLY A 807 9.79 36.08 9.32
CA GLY A 807 8.35 35.85 9.24
C GLY A 807 8.01 34.54 8.50
N ALA A 808 6.74 34.14 8.57
CA ALA A 808 6.20 33.01 7.81
C ALA A 808 6.34 33.17 6.29
N ASP A 809 6.49 34.40 5.84
CA ASP A 809 6.77 34.78 4.45
C ASP A 809 8.22 34.54 4.02
N GLY A 810 9.09 34.15 4.98
CA GLY A 810 10.51 33.94 4.73
C GLY A 810 11.35 35.22 4.73
N TYR A 811 10.73 36.41 4.92
CA TYR A 811 11.48 37.66 5.02
C TYR A 811 11.93 37.94 6.43
N SER A 812 13.15 38.43 6.55
CA SER A 812 13.70 38.88 7.82
C SER A 812 13.34 40.31 8.13
N HIS A 813 12.94 40.54 9.37
CA HIS A 813 12.51 41.86 9.85
C HIS A 813 13.38 42.29 11.05
N ASN A 814 13.59 43.59 11.20
CA ASN A 814 14.33 44.17 12.32
C ASN A 814 15.84 43.87 12.38
N HIS A 815 16.51 43.70 11.23
CA HIS A 815 17.97 43.52 11.16
C HIS A 815 18.78 44.68 11.81
N GLU A 816 18.11 45.73 12.25
CA GLU A 816 18.74 46.91 12.86
C GLU A 816 19.15 46.71 14.30
N ASN A 817 18.64 45.66 14.96
CA ASN A 817 18.97 45.35 16.36
C ASN A 817 20.32 44.62 16.46
N CYS A 818 21.38 45.35 16.26
CA CYS A 818 22.72 44.84 16.38
C CYS A 818 23.38 45.39 17.64
N PHE A 819 24.01 44.56 18.42
CA PHE A 819 24.72 44.95 19.61
C PHE A 819 26.14 44.37 19.65
N ASN A 820 27.09 45.18 20.10
CA ASN A 820 28.42 44.69 20.46
C ASN A 820 28.34 44.11 21.86
N ILE A 821 28.76 42.88 22.01
CA ILE A 821 28.70 42.13 23.25
C ILE A 821 30.00 42.27 23.97
N SER A 822 29.97 42.76 25.24
CA SER A 822 31.16 42.85 26.09
C SER A 822 31.66 41.44 26.43
N MET A 823 32.94 41.20 26.17
CA MET A 823 33.63 39.96 26.57
C MET A 823 34.26 40.08 27.95
N LYS A 824 34.19 41.27 28.57
CA LYS A 824 34.66 41.52 29.95
C LYS A 824 33.52 41.35 30.92
N GLU A 825 33.79 40.77 32.11
CA GLU A 825 32.84 40.77 33.20
C GLU A 825 32.55 42.23 33.60
N GLU A 826 31.27 42.59 33.62
CA GLU A 826 30.84 43.73 34.44
C GLU A 826 30.93 43.26 35.88
N GLU A 827 31.87 43.88 36.66
CA GLU A 827 31.85 43.77 38.11
C GLU A 827 30.54 44.38 38.60
N ASP A 828 29.69 43.53 39.27
CA ASP A 828 28.45 43.91 39.92
C ASP A 828 28.68 44.98 40.99
#